data_7f939e3e52d4676406a4fa476c735d2e
#
_entry.id   7f939e3e52d4676406a4fa476c735d2e
#
_cell.length_a   1.000
_cell.length_b   1.000
_cell.length_c   1.000
_cell.angle_alpha   90.00
_cell.angle_beta   90.00
_cell.angle_gamma   90.00
#
_symmetry.space_group_name_H-M   'P 1'
#
loop_
_entity.id
_entity.type
_entity.pdbx_description
1 polymer ?
#
loop_
_entity_poly.entity_id
_entity_poly.type
_entity_poly.pdbx_seq_one_letter_code
_entity_poly.pdbx_strand_id
1 'polypeptide(L)'
;MVRLSQRLVVVFASAVLFVSGCTAENVEGENDLASEQAQDSPLEVDELGLCDQVAAGYIVQVNDGEFEVCPMAATYQASTGSLTSAPSASADFGLSVYGVGATESGTTLNHPASGASDGKHLAVADRFNNRVLIFATLPTGPAEPDVVVGQPNFTDTTPGSGMADMNWPGAVEMTPDGKLLIADTENGRILVYRSVPTENGAEADFAIDFAGMGDAEGWPWGIWSDGTNLVVTDTRRGAILVWDSFPLDGNSRPTFTSKPQGVGTPRNITSDGTNFLIGDENGSQAECWGEALGNRNRQSHIWVNRLPIGDPDGCIWDWYQGDVGPDGLIALAAGGQDAHYWPDFPSDNQTTMSKFQTGAAMSGPPPEGDQPGPPSPGEPPAPGDPQPGDPQPQNPPQPSAQSEVRNTVALMNTTGHSYLGGDGGDVVITEEAIYFIEYNGNRVTGWTSLPDDLVGKVPDFSVFDADPDVSTLLRDGFIQNPVLVNANGALVATSDYDRRIYVWNEAPGEDGAGADYIYLTGFPAWDNTFADDTLIIAGRDSLAIWENFAPGDLPTSVYRGSLGSVVLSDLKGVAYDGTYLAISDGQTNTVSVFEGLPDGSSEPVRSYSIQGPGRLDMKDGVLVIAPKEGAAVLTVDIKAGGAPQTLPIRANLPQQAKFLPFGFAVADTSFHRVQLWDSLADAQAGKEPASIIGGEIGDRPQTTADGLYFPASVEVVAGNLYVGEFKFSNRILAYGG
;
A
#
# COMPACT_ATOMS: atom_id res chain seq x y z
N MET A 1 -8.08 -49.43 -3.63
CA MET A 1 -7.27 -49.38 -2.40
C MET A 1 -6.76 -47.95 -2.33
N VAL A 2 -7.47 -47.17 -1.56
CA VAL A 2 -7.27 -45.74 -1.37
C VAL A 2 -6.31 -45.57 -0.21
N ARG A 3 -5.26 -44.80 -0.36
CA ARG A 3 -4.45 -44.29 0.76
C ARG A 3 -4.73 -42.82 0.92
N LEU A 4 -5.49 -42.48 1.94
CA LEU A 4 -5.52 -41.13 2.53
C LEU A 4 -4.14 -40.86 3.18
N SER A 5 -3.53 -39.76 2.85
CA SER A 5 -2.46 -39.16 3.66
C SER A 5 -3.04 -37.98 4.42
N GLN A 6 -3.25 -38.13 5.69
CA GLN A 6 -3.52 -37.05 6.63
C GLN A 6 -2.24 -36.24 6.78
N ARG A 7 -2.28 -34.96 6.48
CA ARG A 7 -1.25 -34.00 6.92
C ARG A 7 -1.63 -33.56 8.34
N LEU A 8 -0.76 -33.88 9.24
CA LEU A 8 -0.79 -33.46 10.65
C LEU A 8 -0.24 -32.03 10.72
N VAL A 9 -1.06 -31.10 11.13
CA VAL A 9 -0.59 -29.76 11.53
C VAL A 9 -0.03 -29.91 12.94
N VAL A 10 1.27 -29.68 13.11
CA VAL A 10 1.94 -29.68 14.40
C VAL A 10 2.11 -28.23 14.84
N VAL A 11 1.29 -27.84 15.80
CA VAL A 11 1.49 -26.61 16.57
C VAL A 11 2.61 -26.90 17.59
N PHE A 12 3.75 -26.27 17.49
CA PHE A 12 4.79 -26.32 18.52
C PHE A 12 4.53 -25.25 19.57
N ALA A 13 3.95 -25.65 20.69
CA ALA A 13 4.05 -24.89 21.91
C ALA A 13 5.34 -25.33 22.63
N SER A 14 6.34 -24.47 22.75
CA SER A 14 7.57 -24.76 23.48
C SER A 14 7.34 -24.56 24.97
N ALA A 15 7.06 -25.65 25.67
CA ALA A 15 7.08 -25.67 27.12
C ALA A 15 8.48 -26.08 27.59
N VAL A 16 9.17 -25.20 28.28
CA VAL A 16 10.42 -25.53 28.99
C VAL A 16 10.05 -26.22 30.31
N LEU A 17 10.44 -27.52 30.41
CA LEU A 17 10.28 -28.28 31.65
C LEU A 17 11.49 -28.02 32.56
N PHE A 18 11.27 -27.45 33.73
CA PHE A 18 12.18 -27.60 34.87
C PHE A 18 11.72 -28.76 35.73
N VAL A 19 12.55 -29.81 35.80
CA VAL A 19 12.37 -30.92 36.75
C VAL A 19 13.06 -30.57 38.04
N SER A 20 12.30 -30.47 39.12
CA SER A 20 12.84 -30.68 40.46
C SER A 20 11.87 -31.50 41.27
N GLY A 21 12.32 -32.68 41.71
CA GLY A 21 11.51 -33.58 42.48
C GLY A 21 11.43 -33.18 43.95
N CYS A 22 10.35 -33.55 44.59
CA CYS A 22 10.30 -34.14 45.93
C CYS A 22 8.89 -34.60 46.31
N THR A 23 8.77 -35.85 46.63
CA THR A 23 7.96 -36.65 47.58
C THR A 23 6.61 -36.16 48.05
N ALA A 24 5.65 -37.09 47.96
CA ALA A 24 4.32 -37.06 48.45
C ALA A 24 4.22 -37.11 50.00
N GLU A 25 3.29 -36.36 50.57
CA GLU A 25 2.56 -36.71 51.80
C GLU A 25 1.10 -36.26 51.70
N ASN A 26 0.17 -37.18 51.99
CA ASN A 26 -1.25 -36.98 52.03
C ASN A 26 -1.67 -36.12 53.25
N VAL A 27 -2.56 -35.14 53.04
CA VAL A 27 -3.55 -34.73 54.04
C VAL A 27 -4.86 -34.34 53.32
N GLU A 28 -5.94 -35.01 53.76
CA GLU A 28 -7.33 -34.73 53.39
C GLU A 28 -7.82 -33.44 54.04
N GLY A 29 -8.63 -32.65 53.36
CA GLY A 29 -9.37 -31.52 53.98
C GLY A 29 -10.09 -30.64 53.00
N GLU A 30 -11.37 -30.92 52.79
CA GLU A 30 -12.50 -30.05 52.47
C GLU A 30 -12.39 -28.88 51.47
N ASN A 31 -13.27 -29.01 50.48
CA ASN A 31 -13.92 -28.06 49.56
C ASN A 31 -13.86 -26.57 49.95
N ASP A 32 -13.31 -25.77 49.01
CA ASP A 32 -13.94 -24.52 48.58
C ASP A 32 -13.61 -24.31 47.08
N LEU A 33 -14.65 -24.34 46.26
CA LEU A 33 -14.62 -23.99 44.84
C LEU A 33 -14.55 -22.47 44.73
N ALA A 34 -13.36 -21.94 44.67
CA ALA A 34 -13.11 -20.63 44.06
C ALA A 34 -12.46 -20.89 42.73
N SER A 35 -13.17 -20.63 41.63
CA SER A 35 -12.64 -20.57 40.30
C SER A 35 -11.64 -19.41 40.19
N GLU A 36 -10.34 -19.71 40.31
CA GLU A 36 -9.32 -18.83 39.76
C GLU A 36 -9.40 -18.98 38.24
N GLN A 37 -10.09 -18.06 37.62
CA GLN A 37 -9.81 -17.73 36.21
C GLN A 37 -8.38 -17.19 36.20
N ALA A 38 -7.47 -17.95 35.62
CA ALA A 38 -6.21 -17.41 35.15
C ALA A 38 -6.56 -16.30 34.15
N GLN A 39 -6.46 -15.06 34.57
CA GLN A 39 -6.32 -13.93 33.66
C GLN A 39 -4.94 -14.10 32.99
N ASP A 40 -4.90 -14.70 31.83
CA ASP A 40 -3.85 -14.41 30.85
C ASP A 40 -4.08 -12.95 30.42
N SER A 41 -3.46 -12.03 31.15
CA SER A 41 -3.31 -10.67 30.65
C SER A 41 -2.46 -10.76 29.40
N PRO A 42 -2.88 -10.17 28.26
CA PRO A 42 -1.99 -10.00 27.12
C PRO A 42 -0.70 -9.35 27.63
N LEU A 43 0.46 -9.86 27.24
CA LEU A 43 1.74 -9.24 27.53
C LEU A 43 1.66 -7.79 27.06
N GLU A 44 1.89 -6.84 27.94
CA GLU A 44 1.96 -5.43 27.55
C GLU A 44 3.08 -5.29 26.53
N VAL A 45 2.80 -4.65 25.38
CA VAL A 45 3.71 -4.48 24.24
C VAL A 45 5.05 -3.87 24.64
N ASP A 46 5.07 -3.05 25.67
CA ASP A 46 6.28 -2.45 26.24
C ASP A 46 7.28 -3.47 26.83
N GLU A 47 6.88 -4.74 26.97
CA GLU A 47 7.76 -5.81 27.46
C GLU A 47 8.42 -6.64 26.33
N LEU A 48 7.94 -6.51 25.06
CA LEU A 48 8.51 -7.18 23.91
C LEU A 48 9.71 -6.40 23.35
N GLY A 49 10.81 -7.10 23.04
CA GLY A 49 11.91 -6.50 22.28
C GLY A 49 11.46 -6.09 20.86
N LEU A 50 12.16 -5.15 20.21
CA LEU A 50 11.80 -4.69 18.86
C LEU A 50 11.68 -5.85 17.86
N CYS A 51 12.60 -6.81 17.89
CA CYS A 51 12.56 -7.97 17.00
C CYS A 51 11.39 -8.92 17.29
N ASP A 52 10.99 -9.06 18.55
CA ASP A 52 9.81 -9.86 18.91
C ASP A 52 8.53 -9.19 18.38
N GLN A 53 8.46 -7.86 18.43
CA GLN A 53 7.37 -7.10 17.84
C GLN A 53 7.33 -7.27 16.31
N VAL A 54 8.48 -7.22 15.64
CA VAL A 54 8.58 -7.47 14.19
C VAL A 54 8.13 -8.89 13.84
N ALA A 55 8.57 -9.90 14.60
CA ALA A 55 8.17 -11.29 14.41
C ALA A 55 6.67 -11.50 14.65
N ALA A 56 6.08 -10.73 15.56
CA ALA A 56 4.63 -10.72 15.80
C ALA A 56 3.83 -9.89 14.76
N GLY A 57 4.50 -9.28 13.78
CA GLY A 57 3.86 -8.53 12.71
C GLY A 57 3.63 -7.04 13.00
N TYR A 58 4.28 -6.46 14.02
CA TYR A 58 4.12 -5.04 14.31
C TYR A 58 4.95 -4.13 13.40
N ILE A 59 4.44 -2.93 13.13
CA ILE A 59 5.22 -1.85 12.54
C ILE A 59 6.09 -1.23 13.62
N VAL A 60 7.35 -1.59 13.62
CA VAL A 60 8.34 -1.04 14.53
C VAL A 60 9.26 -0.12 13.75
N GLN A 61 9.49 1.08 14.26
CA GLN A 61 10.44 2.04 13.70
C GLN A 61 11.55 2.31 14.70
N VAL A 62 12.76 2.39 14.20
CA VAL A 62 13.90 2.88 14.97
C VAL A 62 14.08 4.39 14.75
N ASN A 63 14.78 5.04 15.68
CA ASN A 63 15.07 6.46 15.55
C ASN A 63 15.90 6.77 14.30
N ASP A 64 15.79 8.01 13.81
CA ASP A 64 16.62 8.48 12.70
C ASP A 64 18.12 8.24 12.99
N GLY A 65 18.79 7.50 12.12
CA GLY A 65 20.22 7.19 12.24
C GLY A 65 20.54 5.83 12.85
N GLU A 66 19.57 5.12 13.36
CA GLU A 66 19.74 3.80 13.92
C GLU A 66 19.37 2.71 12.93
N PHE A 67 19.94 1.53 13.14
CA PHE A 67 19.59 0.29 12.45
C PHE A 67 19.40 -0.78 13.50
N GLU A 68 18.35 -1.55 13.36
CA GLU A 68 18.16 -2.78 14.12
C GLU A 68 18.05 -3.94 13.13
N VAL A 69 18.66 -5.07 13.47
CA VAL A 69 18.65 -6.29 12.63
C VAL A 69 17.92 -7.38 13.38
N CYS A 70 16.81 -7.83 12.83
CA CYS A 70 15.98 -8.87 13.40
C CYS A 70 16.18 -10.19 12.64
N PRO A 71 16.81 -11.20 13.24
CA PRO A 71 16.84 -12.54 12.67
C PRO A 71 15.43 -13.15 12.76
N MET A 72 14.98 -13.70 11.64
CA MET A 72 13.66 -14.33 11.52
C MET A 72 13.82 -15.85 11.48
N ALA A 73 12.82 -16.58 11.95
CA ALA A 73 12.83 -18.06 11.90
C ALA A 73 12.33 -18.58 10.55
N ALA A 74 12.86 -18.06 9.46
CA ALA A 74 12.43 -18.44 8.12
C ALA A 74 12.90 -19.86 7.76
N THR A 75 12.04 -20.60 7.06
CA THR A 75 12.37 -21.91 6.48
C THR A 75 11.75 -21.97 5.09
N TYR A 76 12.60 -22.13 4.07
CA TYR A 76 12.17 -22.22 2.68
C TYR A 76 13.13 -23.07 1.86
N GLN A 77 12.71 -23.49 0.67
CA GLN A 77 13.59 -24.14 -0.28
C GLN A 77 14.33 -23.08 -1.10
N ALA A 78 15.65 -23.20 -1.16
CA ALA A 78 16.45 -22.31 -1.97
C ALA A 78 16.28 -22.63 -3.47
N SER A 79 16.17 -21.58 -4.28
CA SER A 79 16.22 -21.67 -5.73
C SER A 79 17.66 -22.01 -6.17
N THR A 80 17.77 -22.84 -7.18
CA THR A 80 19.08 -23.21 -7.75
C THR A 80 19.00 -23.13 -9.27
N GLY A 81 20.01 -22.55 -9.88
CA GLY A 81 20.08 -22.48 -11.34
C GLY A 81 20.84 -21.28 -11.86
N SER A 82 20.71 -21.10 -13.16
CA SER A 82 21.31 -19.98 -13.89
C SER A 82 20.37 -19.57 -15.02
N LEU A 83 19.85 -18.39 -14.95
CA LEU A 83 19.00 -17.80 -15.99
C LEU A 83 19.90 -17.13 -17.03
N THR A 84 19.92 -17.68 -18.25
CA THR A 84 20.78 -17.21 -19.36
C THR A 84 20.00 -16.59 -20.51
N SER A 85 18.67 -16.62 -20.43
CA SER A 85 17.73 -16.03 -21.41
C SER A 85 16.50 -15.54 -20.69
N ALA A 86 15.66 -14.76 -21.38
CA ALA A 86 14.37 -14.32 -20.80
C ALA A 86 13.52 -15.52 -20.37
N PRO A 87 12.90 -15.47 -19.18
CA PRO A 87 12.07 -16.56 -18.65
C PRO A 87 10.72 -16.67 -19.35
N SER A 88 9.90 -17.62 -18.92
CA SER A 88 8.49 -17.73 -19.31
C SER A 88 7.71 -16.45 -18.93
N ALA A 89 6.57 -16.25 -19.57
CA ALA A 89 5.71 -15.09 -19.27
C ALA A 89 4.85 -15.29 -17.99
N SER A 90 4.80 -16.51 -17.45
CA SER A 90 4.05 -16.83 -16.23
C SER A 90 5.00 -17.01 -15.06
N ALA A 91 4.68 -16.40 -13.91
CA ALA A 91 5.44 -16.58 -12.70
C ALA A 91 5.27 -18.00 -12.15
N ASP A 92 6.36 -18.57 -11.62
CA ASP A 92 6.36 -19.88 -11.01
C ASP A 92 5.92 -19.84 -9.55
N PHE A 93 6.25 -18.76 -8.84
CA PHE A 93 5.88 -18.53 -7.43
C PHE A 93 6.01 -17.05 -7.05
N GLY A 94 5.52 -16.69 -5.86
CA GLY A 94 5.62 -15.34 -5.29
C GLY A 94 6.06 -15.36 -3.83
N LEU A 95 6.84 -14.38 -3.43
CA LEU A 95 7.41 -14.29 -2.07
C LEU A 95 6.49 -13.59 -1.07
N SER A 96 5.45 -12.90 -1.52
CA SER A 96 4.49 -12.30 -0.60
C SER A 96 3.60 -13.35 0.05
N VAL A 97 2.87 -12.95 1.09
CA VAL A 97 1.84 -13.81 1.73
C VAL A 97 0.73 -14.24 0.76
N TYR A 98 0.65 -13.63 -0.41
CA TYR A 98 -0.32 -13.90 -1.47
C TYR A 98 0.21 -14.81 -2.58
N GLY A 99 1.47 -15.21 -2.52
CA GLY A 99 2.09 -16.04 -3.55
C GLY A 99 1.95 -15.45 -4.95
N VAL A 100 1.78 -16.28 -5.96
CA VAL A 100 1.61 -15.85 -7.37
C VAL A 100 0.23 -15.26 -7.66
N GLY A 101 -0.72 -15.39 -6.77
CA GLY A 101 -2.09 -14.94 -6.94
C GLY A 101 -2.95 -15.39 -5.79
N ALA A 102 -4.25 -15.48 -6.02
CA ALA A 102 -5.20 -15.84 -5.01
C ALA A 102 -4.99 -17.25 -4.47
N THR A 103 -5.28 -17.38 -3.21
CA THR A 103 -5.19 -18.65 -2.50
C THR A 103 -6.23 -19.66 -2.98
N GLU A 104 -5.89 -20.94 -2.96
CA GLU A 104 -6.80 -22.05 -3.28
C GLU A 104 -7.98 -22.19 -2.29
N SER A 105 -7.92 -21.47 -1.16
CA SER A 105 -8.97 -21.47 -0.14
C SER A 105 -10.08 -20.48 -0.52
N GLY A 106 -11.32 -20.94 -0.57
CA GLY A 106 -12.47 -20.09 -0.85
C GLY A 106 -12.71 -18.96 0.16
N THR A 107 -12.07 -19.01 1.31
CA THR A 107 -12.26 -18.10 2.46
C THR A 107 -11.11 -17.10 2.67
N THR A 108 -10.01 -17.24 1.94
CA THR A 108 -8.89 -16.32 2.07
C THR A 108 -9.16 -15.05 1.27
N LEU A 109 -9.15 -13.92 1.95
CA LEU A 109 -9.26 -12.60 1.34
C LEU A 109 -7.92 -12.12 0.76
N ASN A 110 -8.00 -11.33 -0.29
CA ASN A 110 -6.83 -10.67 -0.88
C ASN A 110 -7.15 -9.19 -1.14
N HIS A 111 -6.68 -8.32 -0.23
CA HIS A 111 -6.92 -6.89 -0.22
C HIS A 111 -8.43 -6.55 -0.33
N PRO A 112 -9.26 -6.99 0.63
CA PRO A 112 -10.67 -6.62 0.64
C PRO A 112 -10.81 -5.10 0.75
N ALA A 113 -11.60 -4.51 -0.12
CA ALA A 113 -11.58 -3.07 -0.32
C ALA A 113 -12.78 -2.34 0.25
N SER A 114 -13.92 -2.99 0.30
CA SER A 114 -15.17 -2.38 0.71
C SER A 114 -16.15 -3.43 1.20
N GLY A 115 -17.05 -3.02 2.06
CA GLY A 115 -18.19 -3.81 2.51
C GLY A 115 -19.49 -3.04 2.39
N ALA A 116 -20.61 -3.76 2.38
CA ALA A 116 -21.94 -3.16 2.44
C ALA A 116 -22.94 -4.11 3.09
N SER A 117 -23.97 -3.55 3.69
CA SER A 117 -25.06 -4.31 4.31
C SER A 117 -26.42 -3.65 4.07
N ASP A 118 -27.46 -4.47 3.87
CA ASP A 118 -28.87 -4.06 3.89
C ASP A 118 -29.53 -4.31 5.27
N GLY A 119 -28.74 -4.53 6.30
CA GLY A 119 -29.20 -4.89 7.65
C GLY A 119 -29.49 -6.39 7.84
N LYS A 120 -29.35 -7.21 6.81
CA LYS A 120 -29.53 -8.67 6.84
C LYS A 120 -28.35 -9.41 6.24
N HIS A 121 -27.86 -8.94 5.09
CA HIS A 121 -26.75 -9.52 4.38
C HIS A 121 -25.48 -8.67 4.62
N LEU A 122 -24.32 -9.30 4.51
CA LEU A 122 -23.03 -8.62 4.40
C LEU A 122 -22.41 -8.97 3.05
N ALA A 123 -21.98 -7.99 2.28
CA ALA A 123 -21.15 -8.19 1.09
C ALA A 123 -19.76 -7.63 1.32
N VAL A 124 -18.73 -8.34 0.86
CA VAL A 124 -17.32 -7.93 0.95
C VAL A 124 -16.68 -8.00 -0.43
N ALA A 125 -16.15 -6.87 -0.91
CA ALA A 125 -15.38 -6.80 -2.15
C ALA A 125 -13.97 -7.35 -1.88
N ASP A 126 -13.71 -8.56 -2.32
CA ASP A 126 -12.42 -9.24 -2.27
C ASP A 126 -11.63 -8.92 -3.55
N ARG A 127 -11.01 -7.72 -3.52
CA ARG A 127 -10.57 -6.97 -4.69
C ARG A 127 -9.64 -7.74 -5.62
N PHE A 128 -8.53 -8.28 -5.10
CA PHE A 128 -7.55 -8.97 -5.95
C PHE A 128 -7.91 -10.41 -6.24
N ASN A 129 -8.92 -10.95 -5.59
CA ASN A 129 -9.56 -12.20 -5.98
C ASN A 129 -10.68 -11.98 -7.01
N ASN A 130 -10.88 -10.74 -7.48
CA ASN A 130 -11.83 -10.38 -8.54
C ASN A 130 -13.25 -10.90 -8.26
N ARG A 131 -13.71 -10.77 -7.00
CA ARG A 131 -15.00 -11.33 -6.55
C ARG A 131 -15.63 -10.49 -5.44
N VAL A 132 -16.91 -10.70 -5.21
CA VAL A 132 -17.61 -10.24 -4.01
C VAL A 132 -18.17 -11.44 -3.28
N LEU A 133 -17.89 -11.53 -1.99
CA LEU A 133 -18.37 -12.56 -1.08
C LEU A 133 -19.62 -12.06 -0.37
N ILE A 134 -20.67 -12.88 -0.31
CA ILE A 134 -21.97 -12.51 0.28
C ILE A 134 -22.32 -13.48 1.39
N PHE A 135 -22.61 -12.94 2.57
CA PHE A 135 -23.16 -13.66 3.71
C PHE A 135 -24.67 -13.43 3.74
N ALA A 136 -25.46 -14.48 3.77
CA ALA A 136 -26.93 -14.42 3.81
C ALA A 136 -27.48 -13.96 5.17
N THR A 137 -26.64 -13.97 6.20
CA THR A 137 -26.91 -13.43 7.54
C THR A 137 -25.68 -12.72 8.06
N LEU A 138 -25.87 -11.71 8.91
CA LEU A 138 -24.76 -10.94 9.49
C LEU A 138 -23.91 -11.83 10.43
N PRO A 139 -22.62 -12.06 10.13
CA PRO A 139 -21.76 -12.86 10.98
C PRO A 139 -21.22 -12.06 12.17
N THR A 140 -21.28 -12.62 13.38
CA THR A 140 -20.67 -12.04 14.60
C THR A 140 -19.55 -12.93 15.15
N GLY A 141 -18.90 -13.69 14.29
CA GLY A 141 -17.81 -14.63 14.55
C GLY A 141 -17.41 -15.36 13.28
N PRO A 142 -16.54 -16.37 13.37
CA PRO A 142 -16.10 -17.13 12.21
C PRO A 142 -17.28 -17.69 11.41
N ALA A 143 -17.31 -17.38 10.11
CA ALA A 143 -18.36 -17.82 9.19
C ALA A 143 -17.81 -17.92 7.76
N GLU A 144 -18.40 -18.86 6.99
CA GLU A 144 -18.14 -19.00 5.57
C GLU A 144 -19.16 -18.15 4.78
N PRO A 145 -18.77 -17.52 3.68
CA PRO A 145 -19.72 -16.83 2.81
C PRO A 145 -20.66 -17.83 2.12
N ASP A 146 -21.92 -17.44 1.95
CA ASP A 146 -22.94 -18.29 1.32
C ASP A 146 -22.87 -18.23 -0.21
N VAL A 147 -22.48 -17.08 -0.79
CA VAL A 147 -22.50 -16.83 -2.23
C VAL A 147 -21.27 -16.06 -2.67
N VAL A 148 -20.75 -16.38 -3.85
CA VAL A 148 -19.74 -15.60 -4.54
C VAL A 148 -20.30 -15.08 -5.87
N VAL A 149 -20.05 -13.81 -6.19
CA VAL A 149 -20.31 -13.22 -7.51
C VAL A 149 -19.02 -12.65 -8.10
N GLY A 150 -18.97 -12.56 -9.43
CA GLY A 150 -17.74 -12.21 -10.16
C GLY A 150 -16.86 -13.41 -10.48
N GLN A 151 -17.15 -14.56 -9.84
CA GLN A 151 -16.47 -15.83 -10.06
C GLN A 151 -17.50 -16.98 -10.04
N PRO A 152 -17.26 -18.05 -10.82
CA PRO A 152 -18.21 -19.19 -10.85
C PRO A 152 -18.23 -20.00 -9.55
N ASN A 153 -17.22 -19.88 -8.71
CA ASN A 153 -17.06 -20.61 -7.45
C ASN A 153 -16.07 -19.85 -6.53
N PHE A 154 -15.92 -20.33 -5.29
CA PHE A 154 -15.08 -19.68 -4.27
C PHE A 154 -13.56 -19.83 -4.49
N THR A 155 -13.10 -20.66 -5.39
CA THR A 155 -11.68 -20.93 -5.62
C THR A 155 -11.17 -20.31 -6.92
N ASP A 156 -12.06 -19.88 -7.80
CA ASP A 156 -11.68 -19.15 -9.03
C ASP A 156 -11.51 -17.65 -8.72
N THR A 157 -10.54 -17.05 -9.36
CA THR A 157 -10.16 -15.64 -9.14
C THR A 157 -9.76 -14.94 -10.42
N THR A 158 -10.02 -15.59 -11.58
CA THR A 158 -9.65 -15.08 -12.89
C THR A 158 -10.41 -13.78 -13.20
N PRO A 159 -9.72 -12.66 -13.50
CA PRO A 159 -10.42 -11.44 -13.88
C PRO A 159 -11.14 -11.61 -15.22
N GLY A 160 -12.32 -11.01 -15.34
CA GLY A 160 -13.11 -11.07 -16.55
C GLY A 160 -13.96 -9.81 -16.76
N SER A 161 -14.65 -9.72 -17.90
CA SER A 161 -15.48 -8.57 -18.27
C SER A 161 -16.92 -8.95 -18.65
N GLY A 162 -17.31 -10.21 -18.51
CA GLY A 162 -18.69 -10.69 -18.65
C GLY A 162 -19.61 -10.13 -17.58
N MET A 163 -20.91 -10.42 -17.69
CA MET A 163 -21.90 -9.98 -16.69
C MET A 163 -21.84 -10.81 -15.39
N ALA A 164 -21.19 -11.97 -15.44
CA ALA A 164 -20.89 -12.81 -14.29
C ALA A 164 -19.45 -12.66 -13.78
N ASP A 165 -18.65 -11.84 -14.45
CA ASP A 165 -17.24 -11.64 -14.15
C ASP A 165 -16.98 -10.23 -13.64
N MET A 166 -15.83 -10.01 -13.00
CA MET A 166 -15.35 -8.67 -12.65
C MET A 166 -13.83 -8.61 -12.66
N ASN A 167 -13.31 -7.40 -12.64
CA ASN A 167 -11.89 -7.13 -12.54
C ASN A 167 -11.65 -6.02 -11.54
N TRP A 168 -11.05 -6.38 -10.40
CA TRP A 168 -10.65 -5.47 -9.36
C TRP A 168 -11.83 -4.65 -8.79
N PRO A 169 -12.83 -5.30 -8.15
CA PRO A 169 -13.96 -4.58 -7.56
C PRO A 169 -13.47 -3.60 -6.48
N GLY A 170 -13.74 -2.32 -6.70
CA GLY A 170 -13.28 -1.23 -5.84
C GLY A 170 -14.19 -0.94 -4.66
N ALA A 171 -15.50 -1.08 -4.86
CA ALA A 171 -16.50 -0.89 -3.83
C ALA A 171 -17.74 -1.75 -4.07
N VAL A 172 -18.47 -1.99 -2.99
CA VAL A 172 -19.82 -2.55 -2.97
C VAL A 172 -20.75 -1.59 -2.25
N GLU A 173 -22.04 -1.63 -2.64
CA GLU A 173 -23.11 -0.89 -1.98
C GLU A 173 -24.38 -1.74 -1.97
N MET A 174 -25.08 -1.75 -0.86
CA MET A 174 -26.39 -2.37 -0.73
C MET A 174 -27.46 -1.31 -0.44
N THR A 175 -28.43 -1.20 -1.34
CA THR A 175 -29.52 -0.26 -1.13
C THR A 175 -30.53 -0.75 -0.09
N PRO A 176 -31.26 0.13 0.61
CA PRO A 176 -32.27 -0.26 1.58
C PRO A 176 -33.42 -1.12 1.00
N ASP A 177 -33.63 -1.07 -0.32
CA ASP A 177 -34.62 -1.90 -1.04
C ASP A 177 -34.03 -3.20 -1.62
N GLY A 178 -32.81 -3.56 -1.21
CA GLY A 178 -32.18 -4.89 -1.43
C GLY A 178 -31.47 -5.06 -2.76
N LYS A 179 -31.02 -4.00 -3.43
CA LYS A 179 -30.13 -4.08 -4.58
C LYS A 179 -28.68 -4.21 -4.13
N LEU A 180 -27.85 -4.87 -4.93
CA LEU A 180 -26.40 -4.91 -4.78
C LEU A 180 -25.78 -4.17 -5.98
N LEU A 181 -24.89 -3.22 -5.71
CA LEU A 181 -24.09 -2.49 -6.70
C LEU A 181 -22.60 -2.79 -6.46
N ILE A 182 -21.86 -2.97 -7.54
CA ILE A 182 -20.43 -3.26 -7.47
C ILE A 182 -19.68 -2.36 -8.43
N ALA A 183 -18.72 -1.59 -7.92
CA ALA A 183 -17.77 -0.88 -8.76
C ALA A 183 -16.78 -1.90 -9.33
N ASP A 184 -17.01 -2.31 -10.55
CA ASP A 184 -16.10 -3.14 -11.33
C ASP A 184 -15.05 -2.23 -11.98
N THR A 185 -14.10 -1.79 -11.13
CA THR A 185 -13.29 -0.60 -11.33
C THR A 185 -12.43 -0.67 -12.57
N GLU A 186 -11.67 -1.76 -12.77
CA GLU A 186 -10.82 -1.94 -13.93
C GLU A 186 -11.61 -2.19 -15.23
N ASN A 187 -12.85 -2.62 -15.12
CA ASN A 187 -13.76 -2.70 -16.26
C ASN A 187 -14.50 -1.39 -16.54
N GLY A 188 -14.31 -0.36 -15.71
CA GLY A 188 -14.88 0.97 -15.92
C GLY A 188 -16.42 0.98 -15.90
N ARG A 189 -17.05 0.21 -15.00
CA ARG A 189 -18.50 0.05 -14.94
C ARG A 189 -19.01 -0.20 -13.52
N ILE A 190 -20.30 0.00 -13.31
CA ILE A 190 -21.02 -0.47 -12.13
C ILE A 190 -21.88 -1.66 -12.52
N LEU A 191 -21.68 -2.81 -11.91
CA LEU A 191 -22.58 -3.96 -12.00
C LEU A 191 -23.75 -3.76 -11.05
N VAL A 192 -24.98 -4.01 -11.52
CA VAL A 192 -26.20 -3.83 -10.75
C VAL A 192 -26.99 -5.13 -10.71
N TYR A 193 -27.21 -5.63 -9.51
CA TYR A 193 -28.12 -6.74 -9.19
C TYR A 193 -29.37 -6.14 -8.53
N ARG A 194 -30.56 -6.42 -9.09
CA ARG A 194 -31.83 -5.90 -8.55
C ARG A 194 -32.26 -6.54 -7.25
N SER A 195 -31.60 -7.61 -6.88
CA SER A 195 -31.73 -8.28 -5.57
C SER A 195 -30.41 -8.92 -5.23
N VAL A 196 -30.13 -9.10 -3.93
CA VAL A 196 -28.94 -9.79 -3.47
C VAL A 196 -28.92 -11.22 -4.10
N PRO A 197 -27.82 -11.61 -4.80
CA PRO A 197 -27.68 -12.93 -5.40
C PRO A 197 -27.73 -14.05 -4.36
N THR A 198 -28.30 -15.19 -4.76
CA THR A 198 -28.43 -16.39 -3.93
C THR A 198 -27.72 -17.60 -4.54
N GLU A 199 -27.06 -17.45 -5.69
CA GLU A 199 -26.34 -18.49 -6.40
C GLU A 199 -24.96 -17.99 -6.81
N ASN A 200 -23.96 -18.87 -6.74
CA ASN A 200 -22.59 -18.54 -7.16
C ASN A 200 -22.55 -18.23 -8.67
N GLY A 201 -21.72 -17.25 -9.04
CA GLY A 201 -21.54 -16.85 -10.42
C GLY A 201 -22.78 -16.20 -11.07
N ALA A 202 -23.71 -15.69 -10.26
CA ALA A 202 -24.90 -15.00 -10.78
C ALA A 202 -24.49 -13.82 -11.69
N GLU A 203 -25.14 -13.69 -12.85
CA GLU A 203 -24.99 -12.55 -13.73
C GLU A 203 -25.66 -11.30 -13.14
N ALA A 204 -25.00 -10.14 -13.28
CA ALA A 204 -25.64 -8.86 -13.00
C ALA A 204 -26.82 -8.62 -13.95
N ASP A 205 -27.89 -7.97 -13.46
CA ASP A 205 -29.05 -7.61 -14.29
C ASP A 205 -28.70 -6.64 -15.40
N PHE A 206 -27.80 -5.69 -15.12
CA PHE A 206 -27.24 -4.76 -16.10
C PHE A 206 -25.95 -4.13 -15.57
N ALA A 207 -25.19 -3.51 -16.46
CA ALA A 207 -24.02 -2.70 -16.11
C ALA A 207 -24.22 -1.25 -16.55
N ILE A 208 -23.84 -0.30 -15.70
CA ILE A 208 -23.74 1.12 -16.07
C ILE A 208 -22.31 1.32 -16.56
N ASP A 209 -22.15 1.43 -17.87
CA ASP A 209 -20.84 1.58 -18.50
C ASP A 209 -20.41 3.04 -18.52
N PHE A 210 -19.20 3.32 -18.05
CA PHE A 210 -18.60 4.65 -18.02
C PHE A 210 -17.95 5.05 -19.36
N ALA A 211 -17.83 4.13 -20.31
CA ALA A 211 -17.40 4.47 -21.65
C ALA A 211 -18.30 5.52 -22.29
N GLY A 212 -17.70 6.59 -22.80
CA GLY A 212 -18.42 7.70 -23.40
C GLY A 212 -19.12 8.66 -22.43
N MET A 213 -18.89 8.55 -21.12
CA MET A 213 -19.35 9.53 -20.12
C MET A 213 -18.36 10.68 -19.91
N GLY A 214 -17.28 10.77 -20.67
CA GLY A 214 -16.25 11.82 -20.59
C GLY A 214 -15.10 11.55 -21.55
N ASP A 215 -14.06 12.39 -21.47
CA ASP A 215 -12.92 12.37 -22.40
C ASP A 215 -11.89 11.26 -22.10
N ALA A 216 -11.95 10.63 -20.91
CA ALA A 216 -11.10 9.53 -20.49
C ALA A 216 -11.94 8.29 -20.18
N GLU A 217 -11.31 7.12 -20.09
CA GLU A 217 -11.95 5.94 -19.52
C GLU A 217 -12.35 6.20 -18.07
N GLY A 218 -13.55 5.78 -17.67
CA GLY A 218 -14.01 5.91 -16.31
C GLY A 218 -13.34 4.90 -15.39
N TRP A 219 -13.14 5.29 -14.13
CA TRP A 219 -12.58 4.43 -13.10
C TRP A 219 -13.40 4.60 -11.82
N PRO A 220 -14.63 4.00 -11.77
CA PRO A 220 -15.50 4.10 -10.61
C PRO A 220 -14.82 3.49 -9.39
N TRP A 221 -14.88 4.19 -8.24
CA TRP A 221 -14.27 3.72 -7.02
C TRP A 221 -15.28 3.63 -5.88
N GLY A 222 -15.86 4.73 -5.45
CA GLY A 222 -16.86 4.75 -4.40
C GLY A 222 -18.28 4.80 -4.94
N ILE A 223 -19.20 4.15 -4.25
CA ILE A 223 -20.63 4.11 -4.55
C ILE A 223 -21.41 4.43 -3.29
N TRP A 224 -22.45 5.21 -3.42
CA TRP A 224 -23.48 5.40 -2.42
C TRP A 224 -24.86 5.46 -3.07
N SER A 225 -25.86 4.84 -2.43
CA SER A 225 -27.25 4.91 -2.90
C SER A 225 -28.25 4.72 -1.77
N ASP A 226 -29.28 5.58 -1.73
CA ASP A 226 -30.46 5.42 -0.87
C ASP A 226 -31.60 4.62 -1.55
N GLY A 227 -31.32 4.00 -2.69
CA GLY A 227 -32.31 3.30 -3.53
C GLY A 227 -33.07 4.21 -4.49
N THR A 228 -33.02 5.52 -4.30
CA THR A 228 -33.59 6.55 -5.19
C THR A 228 -32.49 7.29 -5.95
N ASN A 229 -31.50 7.77 -5.22
CA ASN A 229 -30.35 8.44 -5.78
C ASN A 229 -29.18 7.45 -5.90
N LEU A 230 -28.28 7.71 -6.83
CA LEU A 230 -27.00 7.02 -6.95
C LEU A 230 -25.90 8.08 -7.09
N VAL A 231 -24.85 7.97 -6.28
CA VAL A 231 -23.65 8.80 -6.35
C VAL A 231 -22.44 7.91 -6.53
N VAL A 232 -21.62 8.23 -7.51
CA VAL A 232 -20.40 7.46 -7.82
C VAL A 232 -19.22 8.40 -7.97
N THR A 233 -18.11 8.06 -7.34
CA THR A 233 -16.83 8.73 -7.56
C THR A 233 -16.11 8.14 -8.76
N ASP A 234 -15.65 8.98 -9.67
CA ASP A 234 -14.82 8.60 -10.81
C ASP A 234 -13.40 9.15 -10.59
N THR A 235 -12.56 8.31 -10.04
CA THR A 235 -11.21 8.66 -9.62
C THR A 235 -10.36 9.20 -10.77
N ARG A 236 -10.37 8.55 -11.93
CA ARG A 236 -9.54 8.94 -13.08
C ARG A 236 -9.94 10.28 -13.67
N ARG A 237 -11.21 10.63 -13.57
CA ARG A 237 -11.74 11.90 -14.09
C ARG A 237 -11.76 13.02 -13.07
N GLY A 238 -11.47 12.73 -11.80
CA GLY A 238 -11.64 13.68 -10.70
C GLY A 238 -13.09 14.17 -10.63
N ALA A 239 -14.05 13.27 -10.77
CA ALA A 239 -15.45 13.62 -10.94
C ALA A 239 -16.36 12.87 -9.96
N ILE A 240 -17.50 13.50 -9.65
CA ILE A 240 -18.60 12.92 -8.89
C ILE A 240 -19.81 12.87 -9.81
N LEU A 241 -20.32 11.67 -10.04
CA LEU A 241 -21.47 11.42 -10.92
C LEU A 241 -22.70 11.17 -10.05
N VAL A 242 -23.79 11.86 -10.35
CA VAL A 242 -25.02 11.82 -9.59
C VAL A 242 -26.20 11.48 -10.50
N TRP A 243 -26.96 10.46 -10.13
CA TRP A 243 -28.28 10.16 -10.67
C TRP A 243 -29.31 10.49 -9.60
N ASP A 244 -30.20 11.43 -9.87
CA ASP A 244 -31.34 11.82 -9.02
C ASP A 244 -32.54 10.88 -9.13
N SER A 245 -32.41 9.87 -9.95
CA SER A 245 -33.31 8.74 -10.10
C SER A 245 -32.49 7.48 -10.35
N PHE A 246 -32.74 6.43 -9.59
CA PHE A 246 -31.96 5.19 -9.69
C PHE A 246 -31.99 4.65 -11.13
N PRO A 247 -30.84 4.30 -11.73
CA PRO A 247 -30.75 3.76 -13.08
C PRO A 247 -31.58 2.50 -13.27
N LEU A 248 -32.35 2.43 -14.35
CA LEU A 248 -33.17 1.26 -14.66
C LEU A 248 -32.48 0.28 -15.63
N ASP A 249 -31.48 0.76 -16.35
CA ASP A 249 -30.70 0.00 -17.32
C ASP A 249 -29.31 0.63 -17.53
N GLY A 250 -28.44 -0.06 -18.27
CA GLY A 250 -27.08 0.38 -18.57
C GLY A 250 -26.94 1.62 -19.48
N ASN A 251 -28.03 2.11 -20.06
CA ASN A 251 -28.01 3.32 -20.90
C ASN A 251 -28.23 4.59 -20.09
N SER A 252 -28.59 4.45 -18.82
CA SER A 252 -28.83 5.59 -17.93
C SER A 252 -27.55 6.43 -17.79
N ARG A 253 -27.71 7.74 -17.87
CA ARG A 253 -26.60 8.69 -17.71
C ARG A 253 -26.80 9.50 -16.43
N PRO A 254 -25.73 9.98 -15.78
CA PRO A 254 -25.86 10.81 -14.60
C PRO A 254 -26.67 12.08 -14.92
N THR A 255 -27.54 12.47 -14.01
CA THR A 255 -28.27 13.74 -14.07
C THR A 255 -27.31 14.92 -13.94
N PHE A 256 -26.26 14.72 -13.11
CA PHE A 256 -25.20 15.70 -12.89
C PHE A 256 -23.82 15.00 -12.96
N THR A 257 -22.86 15.68 -13.54
CA THR A 257 -21.44 15.34 -13.40
C THR A 257 -20.74 16.57 -12.85
N SER A 258 -20.21 16.46 -11.65
CA SER A 258 -19.50 17.52 -10.97
C SER A 258 -18.00 17.25 -10.99
N LYS A 259 -17.21 18.31 -11.19
CA LYS A 259 -15.77 18.35 -10.96
C LYS A 259 -15.49 19.49 -9.99
N PRO A 260 -15.73 19.28 -8.70
CA PRO A 260 -15.59 20.35 -7.72
C PRO A 260 -14.16 20.86 -7.65
N GLN A 261 -14.00 22.13 -7.33
CA GLN A 261 -12.68 22.70 -7.11
C GLN A 261 -12.04 22.03 -5.90
N GLY A 262 -10.76 21.71 -6.00
CA GLY A 262 -10.03 21.02 -4.95
C GLY A 262 -10.10 19.49 -5.00
N VAL A 263 -11.09 18.89 -5.65
CA VAL A 263 -11.18 17.43 -5.81
C VAL A 263 -10.25 16.94 -6.92
N GLY A 264 -9.37 16.01 -6.61
CA GLY A 264 -8.37 15.47 -7.52
C GLY A 264 -8.65 14.02 -7.96
N THR A 265 -8.49 13.07 -7.04
CA THR A 265 -8.74 11.65 -7.27
C THR A 265 -9.69 11.09 -6.21
N PRO A 266 -10.99 11.43 -6.32
CA PRO A 266 -11.99 11.04 -5.33
C PRO A 266 -12.06 9.51 -5.26
N ARG A 267 -12.12 8.99 -4.04
CA ARG A 267 -12.11 7.56 -3.70
C ARG A 267 -13.47 7.17 -3.14
N ASN A 268 -13.52 6.83 -1.89
CA ASN A 268 -14.70 6.33 -1.23
C ASN A 268 -15.68 7.44 -0.87
N ILE A 269 -16.91 7.06 -0.64
CA ILE A 269 -18.01 7.95 -0.31
C ILE A 269 -18.78 7.40 0.88
N THR A 270 -19.04 8.26 1.86
CA THR A 270 -19.85 7.99 3.05
C THR A 270 -20.95 9.03 3.15
N SER A 271 -22.15 8.65 3.56
CA SER A 271 -23.27 9.57 3.68
C SER A 271 -24.30 9.13 4.72
N ASP A 272 -24.88 10.08 5.45
CA ASP A 272 -26.07 9.90 6.28
C ASP A 272 -27.39 10.07 5.49
N GLY A 273 -27.31 10.10 4.17
CA GLY A 273 -28.43 10.37 3.27
C GLY A 273 -28.66 11.87 3.01
N THR A 274 -27.97 12.74 3.73
CA THR A 274 -28.09 14.21 3.62
C THR A 274 -26.74 14.89 3.41
N ASN A 275 -25.76 14.49 4.21
CA ASN A 275 -24.40 14.97 4.16
C ASN A 275 -23.51 13.92 3.49
N PHE A 276 -22.42 14.36 2.86
CA PHE A 276 -21.49 13.48 2.17
C PHE A 276 -20.05 13.74 2.62
N LEU A 277 -19.31 12.67 2.85
CA LEU A 277 -17.86 12.66 3.03
C LEU A 277 -17.25 11.85 1.90
N ILE A 278 -16.39 12.46 1.08
CA ILE A 278 -15.71 11.80 -0.04
C ILE A 278 -14.21 11.90 0.17
N GLY A 279 -13.56 10.76 0.29
CA GLY A 279 -12.12 10.66 0.39
C GLY A 279 -11.43 11.03 -0.93
N ASP A 280 -10.30 11.73 -0.85
CA ASP A 280 -9.54 12.19 -2.02
C ASP A 280 -8.04 12.08 -1.76
N GLU A 281 -7.35 11.29 -2.57
CA GLU A 281 -5.92 11.06 -2.41
C GLU A 281 -5.06 12.22 -2.94
N ASN A 282 -5.53 12.94 -3.97
CA ASN A 282 -4.76 13.99 -4.66
C ASN A 282 -5.52 15.32 -4.76
N GLY A 283 -6.36 15.63 -3.80
CA GLY A 283 -7.09 16.89 -3.75
C GLY A 283 -6.19 18.11 -3.53
N SER A 284 -6.65 19.28 -3.97
CA SER A 284 -5.95 20.54 -3.71
C SER A 284 -6.14 20.97 -2.27
N GLN A 285 -5.04 21.12 -1.55
CA GLN A 285 -5.06 21.56 -0.15
C GLN A 285 -5.31 23.04 0.03
N ALA A 286 -4.95 23.84 -0.97
CA ALA A 286 -5.15 25.28 -0.93
C ALA A 286 -6.63 25.63 -0.71
N GLU A 287 -7.55 24.83 -1.22
CA GLU A 287 -8.98 25.03 -1.08
C GLU A 287 -9.49 24.79 0.35
N CYS A 288 -8.91 23.82 1.04
CA CYS A 288 -9.32 23.45 2.39
C CYS A 288 -8.51 24.13 3.49
N TRP A 289 -7.21 24.24 3.29
CA TRP A 289 -6.25 24.60 4.35
C TRP A 289 -5.42 25.84 4.03
N GLY A 290 -5.52 26.40 2.80
CA GLY A 290 -4.64 27.44 2.30
C GLY A 290 -3.22 26.94 2.04
N GLU A 291 -2.37 27.84 1.53
CA GLU A 291 -0.99 27.48 1.15
C GLU A 291 -0.08 27.11 2.34
N ALA A 292 -0.55 27.31 3.58
CA ALA A 292 0.28 27.18 4.78
C ALA A 292 0.62 25.73 5.18
N LEU A 293 -0.07 24.71 4.63
CA LEU A 293 0.11 23.32 5.05
C LEU A 293 1.01 22.46 4.11
N GLY A 294 1.55 23.05 3.04
CA GLY A 294 2.45 22.33 2.12
C GLY A 294 1.73 21.33 1.21
N ASN A 295 2.49 20.48 0.51
CA ASN A 295 1.99 19.53 -0.47
C ASN A 295 1.44 18.23 0.15
N ARG A 296 0.50 18.31 1.05
CA ARG A 296 -0.15 17.12 1.60
C ARG A 296 -1.42 16.87 0.79
N ASN A 297 -1.51 15.71 0.14
CA ASN A 297 -2.50 15.45 -0.89
C ASN A 297 -3.72 14.65 -0.41
N ARG A 298 -3.69 14.12 0.82
CA ARG A 298 -4.76 13.25 1.35
C ARG A 298 -5.74 14.07 2.18
N GLN A 299 -6.99 14.06 1.78
CA GLN A 299 -8.08 14.73 2.50
C GLN A 299 -9.42 14.12 2.12
N SER A 300 -10.42 14.33 2.97
CA SER A 300 -11.81 14.05 2.63
C SER A 300 -12.59 15.33 2.55
N HIS A 301 -13.38 15.49 1.50
CA HIS A 301 -14.24 16.63 1.27
C HIS A 301 -15.62 16.40 1.87
N ILE A 302 -16.23 17.46 2.38
CA ILE A 302 -17.52 17.46 3.08
C ILE A 302 -18.54 18.28 2.29
N TRP A 303 -19.72 17.73 2.09
CA TRP A 303 -20.91 18.43 1.61
C TRP A 303 -22.02 18.32 2.64
N VAL A 304 -22.51 19.46 3.13
CA VAL A 304 -23.52 19.52 4.18
C VAL A 304 -24.90 19.80 3.59
N ASN A 305 -25.91 19.00 3.97
CA ASN A 305 -27.32 19.16 3.57
C ASN A 305 -27.56 19.17 2.07
N ARG A 306 -26.76 18.44 1.28
CA ARG A 306 -26.95 18.38 -0.18
C ARG A 306 -26.20 17.20 -0.82
N LEU A 307 -26.65 16.82 -2.01
CA LEU A 307 -25.85 15.98 -2.88
C LEU A 307 -24.59 16.75 -3.34
N PRO A 308 -23.48 16.04 -3.64
CA PRO A 308 -22.22 16.65 -4.05
C PRO A 308 -22.30 17.18 -5.49
N ILE A 309 -22.83 18.39 -5.67
CA ILE A 309 -23.05 19.04 -6.98
C ILE A 309 -22.31 20.37 -7.14
N GLY A 310 -21.59 20.82 -6.14
CA GLY A 310 -20.80 22.05 -6.16
C GLY A 310 -19.49 21.85 -5.44
N ASP A 311 -18.83 22.96 -5.08
CA ASP A 311 -17.65 22.91 -4.25
C ASP A 311 -18.00 22.40 -2.85
N PRO A 312 -17.07 21.68 -2.18
CA PRO A 312 -17.31 21.18 -0.82
C PRO A 312 -17.48 22.30 0.20
N ASP A 313 -18.21 22.03 1.28
CA ASP A 313 -18.40 22.98 2.40
C ASP A 313 -17.21 22.96 3.37
N GLY A 314 -16.45 21.88 3.41
CA GLY A 314 -15.29 21.70 4.28
C GLY A 314 -14.45 20.49 3.91
N CYS A 315 -13.43 20.24 4.71
CA CYS A 315 -12.54 19.10 4.53
C CYS A 315 -12.11 18.52 5.88
N ILE A 316 -11.78 17.25 5.87
CA ILE A 316 -11.08 16.58 6.96
C ILE A 316 -9.68 16.20 6.45
N TRP A 317 -8.68 16.36 7.32
CA TRP A 317 -7.34 15.86 7.04
C TRP A 317 -7.35 14.33 6.97
N ASP A 318 -6.69 13.79 5.95
CA ASP A 318 -6.62 12.40 5.59
C ASP A 318 -7.79 11.94 4.71
N TRP A 319 -7.63 10.78 4.13
CA TRP A 319 -8.59 10.14 3.24
C TRP A 319 -9.35 9.08 4.02
N TYR A 320 -10.62 9.30 4.23
CA TYR A 320 -11.46 8.42 5.01
C TYR A 320 -12.39 7.56 4.14
N GLN A 321 -12.60 6.35 4.62
CA GLN A 321 -13.57 5.40 4.14
C GLN A 321 -14.32 4.85 5.34
N GLY A 322 -15.64 4.84 5.32
CA GLY A 322 -16.40 4.43 6.49
C GLY A 322 -17.89 4.45 6.27
N ASP A 323 -18.65 4.34 7.36
CA ASP A 323 -20.12 4.28 7.34
C ASP A 323 -20.72 5.08 8.50
N VAL A 324 -22.02 5.39 8.36
CA VAL A 324 -22.81 6.16 9.32
C VAL A 324 -23.91 5.30 9.92
N GLY A 325 -23.79 5.06 11.21
CA GLY A 325 -24.82 4.35 11.99
C GLY A 325 -25.64 5.27 12.90
N PRO A 326 -26.50 4.67 13.72
CA PRO A 326 -27.35 5.42 14.67
C PRO A 326 -26.56 6.25 15.69
N ASP A 327 -25.35 5.79 16.04
CA ASP A 327 -24.50 6.40 17.06
C ASP A 327 -23.46 7.37 16.48
N GLY A 328 -23.41 7.55 15.16
CA GLY A 328 -22.50 8.47 14.47
C GLY A 328 -21.77 7.86 13.30
N LEU A 329 -20.72 8.56 12.83
CA LEU A 329 -19.84 8.16 11.74
C LEU A 329 -18.61 7.44 12.28
N ILE A 330 -18.29 6.30 11.72
CA ILE A 330 -17.00 5.63 11.91
C ILE A 330 -16.30 5.54 10.56
N ALA A 331 -15.03 5.92 10.50
CA ALA A 331 -14.25 5.85 9.28
C ALA A 331 -12.79 5.47 9.53
N LEU A 332 -12.21 4.76 8.57
CA LEU A 332 -10.80 4.36 8.55
C LEU A 332 -9.96 5.43 7.86
N ALA A 333 -8.84 5.81 8.48
CA ALA A 333 -7.88 6.72 7.88
C ALA A 333 -7.01 6.00 6.83
N ALA A 334 -6.75 6.65 5.70
CA ALA A 334 -5.98 6.05 4.62
C ALA A 334 -4.49 5.89 4.91
N GLY A 335 -3.90 6.81 5.62
CA GLY A 335 -2.46 6.78 5.93
C GLY A 335 -2.16 6.23 7.32
N GLY A 336 -3.20 5.83 8.04
CA GLY A 336 -3.13 5.35 9.40
C GLY A 336 -3.67 3.93 9.54
N GLN A 337 -3.63 3.49 10.75
CA GLN A 337 -4.13 2.20 11.18
C GLN A 337 -5.19 2.43 12.24
N ASP A 338 -5.82 3.60 12.15
CA ASP A 338 -6.78 4.09 13.11
C ASP A 338 -8.17 4.16 12.47
N ALA A 339 -9.20 3.84 13.25
CA ALA A 339 -10.56 4.23 12.98
C ALA A 339 -10.89 5.52 13.77
N HIS A 340 -11.65 6.39 13.15
CA HIS A 340 -12.10 7.64 13.76
C HIS A 340 -13.61 7.60 13.95
N TYR A 341 -14.06 8.11 15.07
CA TYR A 341 -15.46 8.20 15.41
C TYR A 341 -15.90 9.66 15.58
N TRP A 342 -17.01 10.02 14.96
CA TRP A 342 -17.69 11.30 15.12
C TRP A 342 -19.13 11.05 15.57
N PRO A 343 -19.55 11.51 16.77
CA PRO A 343 -20.94 11.39 17.21
C PRO A 343 -21.92 12.13 16.29
N ASP A 344 -21.45 13.23 15.67
CA ASP A 344 -22.18 14.02 14.71
C ASP A 344 -21.40 14.04 13.38
N PHE A 345 -22.10 14.05 12.24
CA PHE A 345 -21.44 14.14 10.94
C PHE A 345 -20.59 15.41 10.84
N PRO A 346 -19.34 15.33 10.37
CA PRO A 346 -18.46 16.48 10.28
C PRO A 346 -19.03 17.55 9.32
N SER A 347 -18.90 18.84 9.67
CA SER A 347 -19.55 19.94 8.95
C SER A 347 -18.61 21.03 8.42
N ASP A 348 -17.37 21.07 8.83
CA ASP A 348 -16.40 22.11 8.50
C ASP A 348 -14.95 21.58 8.46
N ASN A 349 -14.00 22.47 8.19
CA ASN A 349 -12.59 22.10 8.16
C ASN A 349 -12.09 21.57 9.50
N GLN A 350 -11.75 20.30 9.55
CA GLN A 350 -11.26 19.62 10.74
C GLN A 350 -9.88 19.03 10.50
N THR A 351 -8.99 19.19 11.46
CA THR A 351 -7.71 18.51 11.45
C THR A 351 -7.69 17.43 12.52
N THR A 352 -7.36 16.21 12.17
CA THR A 352 -7.13 15.12 13.11
C THR A 352 -5.68 15.00 13.54
N MET A 353 -4.78 15.83 12.99
CA MET A 353 -3.33 15.77 13.22
C MET A 353 -2.91 15.79 14.70
N SER A 354 -3.62 16.50 15.54
CA SER A 354 -3.30 16.55 16.98
C SER A 354 -3.58 15.24 17.72
N LYS A 355 -4.29 14.30 17.12
CA LYS A 355 -4.66 13.01 17.71
C LYS A 355 -3.72 11.88 17.34
N PHE A 356 -3.08 11.94 16.15
CA PHE A 356 -2.01 11.01 15.78
C PHE A 356 -0.77 11.15 16.67
N GLN A 357 -0.62 12.26 17.40
CA GLN A 357 0.53 12.50 18.28
C GLN A 357 0.40 11.91 19.69
N THR A 358 -0.73 11.34 20.05
CA THR A 358 -0.93 10.78 21.40
C THR A 358 -0.66 9.28 21.50
N GLY A 359 -0.47 8.59 20.42
CA GLY A 359 0.01 7.22 20.39
C GLY A 359 1.54 7.20 20.34
N ALA A 360 2.20 6.66 21.33
CA ALA A 360 3.67 6.69 21.47
C ALA A 360 4.43 5.98 20.33
N ALA A 361 3.76 5.17 19.51
CA ALA A 361 4.40 4.39 18.45
C ALA A 361 4.32 5.01 17.05
N MET A 362 3.43 5.98 16.84
CA MET A 362 3.34 6.73 15.57
C MET A 362 3.97 8.12 15.67
N SER A 363 4.93 8.30 16.55
CA SER A 363 5.64 9.56 16.75
C SER A 363 6.71 9.88 15.70
N GLY A 364 6.70 9.18 14.57
CA GLY A 364 7.26 9.78 13.36
C GLY A 364 6.30 10.89 12.91
N PRO A 365 6.77 12.08 12.50
CA PRO A 365 5.89 12.97 11.77
C PRO A 365 5.25 12.16 10.64
N PRO A 366 3.97 12.39 10.28
CA PRO A 366 3.41 11.82 9.07
C PRO A 366 4.44 12.04 7.97
N PRO A 367 4.68 11.08 7.06
CA PRO A 367 5.76 11.20 6.08
C PRO A 367 5.71 12.63 5.56
N GLU A 368 6.72 13.43 5.88
CA GLU A 368 6.79 14.81 5.46
C GLU A 368 6.90 14.79 3.94
N GLY A 369 5.75 14.76 3.28
CA GLY A 369 5.65 15.22 1.93
C GLY A 369 6.06 16.67 1.97
N ASP A 370 7.27 16.96 1.52
CA ASP A 370 7.77 18.25 1.13
C ASP A 370 7.39 19.44 2.04
N GLN A 371 8.14 19.64 3.11
CA GLN A 371 8.29 20.99 3.65
C GLN A 371 8.98 21.83 2.55
N PRO A 372 8.46 23.01 2.17
CA PRO A 372 9.21 23.91 1.32
C PRO A 372 10.51 24.25 2.04
N GLY A 373 11.63 23.97 1.41
CA GLY A 373 12.94 24.37 1.88
C GLY A 373 12.98 25.87 2.13
N PRO A 374 13.85 26.37 3.02
CA PRO A 374 14.01 27.79 3.21
C PRO A 374 14.34 28.44 1.86
N PRO A 375 13.79 29.63 1.56
CA PRO A 375 13.98 30.28 0.27
C PRO A 375 15.48 30.46 -0.01
N SER A 376 15.89 30.09 -1.22
CA SER A 376 17.26 30.23 -1.69
C SER A 376 17.73 31.66 -1.51
N PRO A 377 18.94 31.92 -0.98
CA PRO A 377 19.46 33.27 -0.87
C PRO A 377 19.75 33.83 -2.27
N GLY A 378 18.94 34.72 -2.76
CA GLY A 378 19.25 35.46 -3.98
C GLY A 378 18.14 35.82 -4.93
N GLU A 379 16.88 35.46 -4.67
CA GLU A 379 15.79 35.93 -5.51
C GLU A 379 15.36 37.36 -5.11
N PRO A 380 15.29 38.31 -6.05
CA PRO A 380 14.79 39.65 -5.73
C PRO A 380 13.30 39.58 -5.40
N PRO A 381 12.79 40.35 -4.42
CA PRO A 381 11.40 40.33 -4.03
C PRO A 381 10.49 40.67 -5.21
N ALA A 382 9.40 39.94 -5.33
CA ALA A 382 8.37 40.19 -6.32
C ALA A 382 7.77 41.60 -6.13
N PRO A 383 7.38 42.30 -7.19
CA PRO A 383 6.83 43.65 -7.07
C PRO A 383 5.49 43.61 -6.33
N GLY A 384 5.49 44.04 -5.07
CA GLY A 384 4.27 44.10 -4.26
C GLY A 384 4.41 43.77 -2.79
N ASP A 385 5.62 43.37 -2.35
CA ASP A 385 5.84 43.07 -0.92
C ASP A 385 5.73 44.33 -0.06
N PRO A 386 5.02 44.30 1.10
CA PRO A 386 4.92 45.46 1.99
C PRO A 386 6.26 45.79 2.61
N GLN A 387 6.61 47.09 2.60
CA GLN A 387 7.79 47.62 3.25
C GLN A 387 7.69 47.46 4.79
N PRO A 388 8.80 47.31 5.53
CA PRO A 388 8.79 47.26 6.97
C PRO A 388 8.24 48.56 7.57
N GLY A 389 7.02 48.46 8.12
CA GLY A 389 6.35 49.62 8.74
C GLY A 389 4.86 49.74 8.38
N ASP A 390 4.39 49.00 7.38
CA ASP A 390 2.95 48.94 7.11
C ASP A 390 2.24 48.07 8.16
N PRO A 391 1.04 48.47 8.63
CA PRO A 391 0.28 47.61 9.54
C PRO A 391 -0.09 46.31 8.85
N GLN A 392 0.43 45.21 9.34
CA GLN A 392 0.08 43.86 8.91
C GLN A 392 -1.46 43.71 8.91
N PRO A 393 -2.07 43.17 7.83
CA PRO A 393 -3.45 42.75 7.90
C PRO A 393 -3.56 41.77 9.07
N GLN A 394 -4.45 42.06 10.01
CA GLN A 394 -4.75 41.11 11.08
C GLN A 394 -5.30 39.87 10.39
N ASN A 395 -4.60 38.75 10.54
CA ASN A 395 -5.16 37.46 10.17
C ASN A 395 -6.54 37.35 10.82
N PRO A 396 -7.57 36.85 10.11
CA PRO A 396 -8.82 36.49 10.75
C PRO A 396 -8.50 35.58 11.96
N PRO A 397 -9.21 35.72 13.09
CA PRO A 397 -8.93 34.92 14.25
C PRO A 397 -8.94 33.45 13.85
N GLN A 398 -7.83 32.75 14.04
CA GLN A 398 -7.81 31.31 13.90
C GLN A 398 -8.88 30.75 14.85
N PRO A 399 -9.75 29.86 14.39
CA PRO A 399 -10.67 29.16 15.28
C PRO A 399 -9.85 28.56 16.43
N SER A 400 -10.29 28.76 17.63
CA SER A 400 -9.56 28.26 18.81
C SER A 400 -9.52 26.73 18.75
N ALA A 401 -8.36 26.15 18.63
CA ALA A 401 -8.10 24.71 18.53
C ALA A 401 -8.72 23.86 19.68
N GLN A 402 -9.43 24.47 20.61
CA GLN A 402 -10.03 23.81 21.76
C GLN A 402 -11.51 23.40 21.57
N SER A 403 -12.23 23.90 20.58
CA SER A 403 -13.63 23.50 20.33
C SER A 403 -13.77 22.33 19.36
N GLU A 404 -12.79 22.11 18.48
CA GLU A 404 -12.82 21.12 17.40
C GLU A 404 -12.48 19.69 17.86
N VAL A 405 -11.78 19.57 19.00
CA VAL A 405 -11.32 18.26 19.52
C VAL A 405 -12.44 17.45 20.20
N ARG A 406 -13.64 18.01 20.38
CA ARG A 406 -14.67 17.37 21.21
C ARG A 406 -15.44 16.24 20.54
N ASN A 407 -15.43 16.16 19.21
CA ASN A 407 -16.31 15.27 18.46
C ASN A 407 -15.61 14.14 17.71
N THR A 408 -14.30 13.99 17.81
CA THR A 408 -13.57 12.91 17.15
C THR A 408 -12.72 12.15 18.16
N VAL A 409 -12.82 10.84 18.16
CA VAL A 409 -12.00 9.96 19.01
C VAL A 409 -11.30 8.96 18.09
N ALA A 410 -9.98 8.81 18.23
CA ALA A 410 -9.27 7.72 17.58
C ALA A 410 -9.64 6.42 18.31
N LEU A 411 -10.23 5.49 17.59
CA LEU A 411 -10.74 4.25 18.16
C LEU A 411 -9.64 3.24 18.47
N MET A 412 -8.50 3.34 17.83
CA MET A 412 -7.45 2.32 17.92
C MET A 412 -6.06 2.92 17.85
N ASN A 413 -5.07 2.11 18.23
CA ASN A 413 -3.64 2.36 18.09
C ASN A 413 -2.97 3.29 19.09
N THR A 414 -3.23 3.11 20.38
CA THR A 414 -2.44 3.76 21.45
C THR A 414 -1.19 2.97 21.84
N THR A 415 -1.05 1.71 21.39
CA THR A 415 -0.01 0.78 21.82
C THR A 415 1.00 0.37 20.74
N GLY A 416 0.91 0.95 19.54
CA GLY A 416 1.75 0.52 18.40
C GLY A 416 1.25 -0.73 17.68
N HIS A 417 0.15 -1.32 18.11
CA HIS A 417 -0.51 -2.39 17.40
C HIS A 417 -1.41 -1.83 16.31
N SER A 418 -1.39 -2.43 15.15
CA SER A 418 -2.37 -2.20 14.12
C SER A 418 -3.38 -3.33 14.12
N TYR A 419 -4.49 -3.10 14.76
CA TYR A 419 -5.63 -4.02 14.68
C TYR A 419 -6.48 -3.79 13.43
N LEU A 420 -6.30 -2.65 12.77
CA LEU A 420 -6.96 -2.29 11.53
C LEU A 420 -5.91 -2.16 10.43
N GLY A 421 -6.05 -2.94 9.40
CA GLY A 421 -5.11 -2.99 8.30
C GLY A 421 -5.24 -1.80 7.36
N GLY A 422 -4.58 -0.68 7.65
CA GLY A 422 -4.52 0.59 6.93
C GLY A 422 -4.81 0.62 5.42
N ASP A 423 -4.63 1.75 4.81
CA ASP A 423 -4.72 2.06 3.36
C ASP A 423 -5.87 1.40 2.57
N GLY A 424 -7.08 1.94 2.66
CA GLY A 424 -8.16 1.61 1.75
C GLY A 424 -9.14 0.53 2.22
N GLY A 425 -9.15 0.25 3.51
CA GLY A 425 -10.19 -0.54 4.15
C GLY A 425 -11.52 0.20 4.26
N ASP A 426 -12.55 -0.44 4.80
CA ASP A 426 -13.90 0.09 4.91
C ASP A 426 -14.54 -0.26 6.26
N VAL A 427 -15.63 0.43 6.59
CA VAL A 427 -16.45 0.16 7.77
C VAL A 427 -17.88 -0.07 7.32
N VAL A 428 -18.56 -1.04 7.93
CA VAL A 428 -19.99 -1.31 7.74
C VAL A 428 -20.67 -1.34 9.09
N ILE A 429 -21.64 -0.48 9.31
CA ILE A 429 -22.39 -0.38 10.56
C ILE A 429 -23.79 -0.98 10.38
N THR A 430 -24.14 -1.93 11.24
CA THR A 430 -25.47 -2.55 11.27
C THR A 430 -26.06 -2.47 12.69
N GLU A 431 -27.31 -2.89 12.86
CA GLU A 431 -27.92 -3.03 14.19
C GLU A 431 -27.26 -4.13 15.04
N GLU A 432 -26.57 -5.11 14.41
CA GLU A 432 -26.01 -6.28 15.08
C GLU A 432 -24.51 -6.19 15.31
N ALA A 433 -23.78 -5.47 14.44
CA ALA A 433 -22.32 -5.37 14.51
C ALA A 433 -21.77 -4.19 13.70
N ILE A 434 -20.54 -3.80 14.04
CA ILE A 434 -19.70 -2.86 13.30
C ILE A 434 -18.56 -3.69 12.70
N TYR A 435 -18.45 -3.73 11.37
CA TYR A 435 -17.43 -4.50 10.66
C TYR A 435 -16.34 -3.58 10.16
N PHE A 436 -15.09 -4.02 10.28
CA PHE A 436 -13.92 -3.41 9.69
C PHE A 436 -13.40 -4.29 8.56
N ILE A 437 -13.45 -3.79 7.34
CA ILE A 437 -12.90 -4.44 6.15
C ILE A 437 -11.44 -4.00 6.06
N GLU A 438 -10.52 -4.88 6.39
CA GLU A 438 -9.11 -4.53 6.52
C GLU A 438 -8.34 -4.86 5.24
N TYR A 439 -8.05 -3.83 4.45
CA TYR A 439 -7.41 -3.96 3.15
C TYR A 439 -6.06 -4.69 3.21
N ASN A 440 -5.12 -4.16 3.98
CA ASN A 440 -3.80 -4.79 4.16
C ASN A 440 -3.84 -5.94 5.17
N GLY A 441 -4.84 -5.97 6.03
CA GLY A 441 -5.05 -7.03 7.01
C GLY A 441 -5.57 -8.33 6.41
N ASN A 442 -6.16 -8.27 5.21
CA ASN A 442 -6.81 -9.41 4.55
C ASN A 442 -7.81 -10.14 5.43
N ARG A 443 -8.56 -9.39 6.22
CA ARG A 443 -9.57 -9.93 7.13
C ARG A 443 -10.76 -8.99 7.26
N VAL A 444 -11.81 -9.51 7.87
CA VAL A 444 -12.97 -8.74 8.33
C VAL A 444 -13.09 -8.98 9.83
N THR A 445 -12.93 -7.93 10.60
CA THR A 445 -13.07 -7.95 12.05
C THR A 445 -14.23 -7.07 12.49
N GLY A 446 -14.59 -7.06 13.77
CA GLY A 446 -15.63 -6.16 14.22
C GLY A 446 -15.94 -6.18 15.70
N TRP A 447 -16.87 -5.29 16.06
CA TRP A 447 -17.47 -5.20 17.38
C TRP A 447 -18.96 -5.50 17.30
N THR A 448 -19.49 -6.16 18.33
CA THR A 448 -20.94 -6.43 18.43
C THR A 448 -21.74 -5.19 18.87
N SER A 449 -21.07 -4.16 19.35
CA SER A 449 -21.64 -2.85 19.66
C SER A 449 -20.52 -1.82 19.76
N LEU A 450 -20.88 -0.52 19.64
CA LEU A 450 -19.93 0.56 19.89
C LEU A 450 -19.41 0.48 21.34
N PRO A 451 -18.09 0.28 21.56
CA PRO A 451 -17.55 0.15 22.92
C PRO A 451 -17.59 1.48 23.69
N ASP A 452 -17.76 1.39 25.02
CA ASP A 452 -17.72 2.56 25.90
C ASP A 452 -16.34 3.22 25.93
N ASP A 453 -15.27 2.42 25.85
CA ASP A 453 -13.89 2.89 25.70
C ASP A 453 -13.45 2.64 24.26
N LEU A 454 -13.31 3.72 23.50
CA LEU A 454 -13.05 3.67 22.08
C LEU A 454 -11.54 3.63 21.75
N VAL A 455 -10.68 3.97 22.71
CA VAL A 455 -9.24 4.09 22.46
C VAL A 455 -8.55 2.76 22.76
N GLY A 456 -7.85 2.21 21.77
CA GLY A 456 -7.11 0.97 21.91
C GLY A 456 -7.98 -0.29 22.03
N LYS A 457 -9.26 -0.18 21.67
CA LYS A 457 -10.19 -1.31 21.75
C LYS A 457 -9.91 -2.31 20.63
N VAL A 458 -9.66 -3.54 21.02
CA VAL A 458 -9.48 -4.68 20.12
C VAL A 458 -10.83 -5.11 19.53
N PRO A 459 -10.92 -5.59 18.28
CA PRO A 459 -12.12 -6.20 17.75
C PRO A 459 -12.63 -7.37 18.60
N ASP A 460 -13.95 -7.49 18.73
CA ASP A 460 -14.57 -8.59 19.50
C ASP A 460 -14.53 -9.92 18.73
N PHE A 461 -14.46 -9.87 17.39
CA PHE A 461 -14.50 -11.05 16.55
C PHE A 461 -13.80 -10.84 15.20
N SER A 462 -13.50 -11.96 14.52
CA SER A 462 -13.16 -12.01 13.09
C SER A 462 -14.20 -12.88 12.36
N VAL A 463 -14.55 -12.50 11.12
CA VAL A 463 -15.52 -13.23 10.29
C VAL A 463 -14.90 -14.49 9.70
N PHE A 464 -13.65 -14.42 9.25
CA PHE A 464 -12.86 -15.58 8.82
C PHE A 464 -11.95 -16.02 9.96
N ASP A 465 -11.41 -17.21 9.96
CA ASP A 465 -10.57 -17.77 11.04
C ASP A 465 -9.28 -16.99 11.38
N ALA A 466 -9.27 -15.67 11.18
CA ALA A 466 -8.18 -14.81 11.56
C ALA A 466 -8.31 -14.41 13.03
N ASP A 467 -7.18 -14.37 13.74
CA ASP A 467 -7.13 -13.88 15.11
C ASP A 467 -7.32 -12.34 15.11
N PRO A 468 -8.37 -11.80 15.74
CA PRO A 468 -8.60 -10.36 15.79
C PRO A 468 -7.55 -9.61 16.62
N ASP A 469 -6.87 -10.28 17.55
CA ASP A 469 -5.88 -9.71 18.44
C ASP A 469 -4.49 -9.56 17.79
N VAL A 470 -4.29 -10.17 16.61
CA VAL A 470 -3.01 -10.15 15.92
C VAL A 470 -2.99 -9.07 14.84
N SER A 471 -1.99 -8.20 14.88
CA SER A 471 -1.71 -7.30 13.77
C SER A 471 -1.31 -8.09 12.53
N THR A 472 -2.00 -7.84 11.41
CA THR A 472 -1.68 -8.47 10.13
C THR A 472 -0.89 -7.57 9.20
N LEU A 473 -0.60 -6.35 9.63
CA LEU A 473 0.30 -5.47 8.91
C LEU A 473 1.74 -5.93 9.10
N LEU A 474 2.43 -6.07 7.97
CA LEU A 474 3.87 -6.30 7.93
C LEU A 474 4.33 -7.62 8.58
N ARG A 475 3.72 -8.71 8.20
CA ARG A 475 4.33 -10.02 8.37
C ARG A 475 5.63 -10.08 7.55
N ASP A 476 6.49 -11.01 7.90
CA ASP A 476 7.78 -11.28 7.23
C ASP A 476 7.68 -11.49 5.70
N GLY A 477 6.49 -11.80 5.18
CA GLY A 477 6.19 -11.92 3.75
C GLY A 477 5.40 -10.75 3.16
N PHE A 478 5.15 -9.66 3.91
CA PHE A 478 4.40 -8.50 3.43
C PHE A 478 5.34 -7.33 3.15
N ILE A 479 5.67 -7.10 1.90
CA ILE A 479 6.66 -6.11 1.48
C ILE A 479 5.99 -5.09 0.56
N GLN A 480 6.05 -3.81 0.95
CA GLN A 480 5.55 -2.72 0.13
C GLN A 480 6.65 -2.14 -0.75
N ASN A 481 6.34 -1.90 -2.03
CA ASN A 481 7.24 -1.31 -3.00
C ASN A 481 8.63 -1.96 -3.05
N PRO A 482 8.73 -3.29 -3.20
CA PRO A 482 10.00 -3.98 -3.16
C PRO A 482 10.93 -3.54 -4.29
N VAL A 483 12.15 -3.14 -3.94
CA VAL A 483 13.25 -2.91 -4.86
C VAL A 483 14.33 -3.94 -4.61
N LEU A 484 14.67 -4.69 -5.64
CA LEU A 484 15.40 -5.95 -5.52
C LEU A 484 16.86 -5.81 -5.95
N VAL A 485 17.75 -6.51 -5.23
CA VAL A 485 19.14 -6.68 -5.64
C VAL A 485 19.68 -8.06 -5.24
N ASN A 486 20.54 -8.59 -6.10
CA ASN A 486 21.32 -9.80 -5.85
C ASN A 486 22.61 -9.47 -5.11
N ALA A 487 22.71 -9.86 -3.85
CA ALA A 487 23.90 -9.67 -3.02
C ALA A 487 24.64 -11.00 -2.83
N ASN A 488 25.45 -11.41 -3.81
CA ASN A 488 26.20 -12.67 -3.81
C ASN A 488 25.34 -13.93 -3.64
N GLY A 489 24.16 -13.95 -4.22
CA GLY A 489 23.22 -15.07 -4.11
C GLY A 489 22.15 -14.87 -3.04
N ALA A 490 22.34 -13.96 -2.10
CA ALA A 490 21.28 -13.49 -1.24
C ALA A 490 20.34 -12.57 -2.04
N LEU A 491 19.04 -12.69 -1.84
CA LEU A 491 18.06 -11.74 -2.34
C LEU A 491 17.85 -10.65 -1.28
N VAL A 492 18.02 -9.40 -1.65
CA VAL A 492 17.74 -8.24 -0.79
C VAL A 492 16.62 -7.43 -1.41
N ALA A 493 15.61 -7.10 -0.64
CA ALA A 493 14.51 -6.22 -1.02
C ALA A 493 14.45 -5.02 -0.07
N THR A 494 14.57 -3.80 -0.61
CA THR A 494 14.31 -2.58 0.15
C THR A 494 12.86 -2.17 0.02
N SER A 495 12.30 -1.59 1.08
CA SER A 495 10.94 -1.07 1.13
C SER A 495 10.95 0.32 1.75
N ASP A 496 10.44 1.29 1.00
CA ASP A 496 10.46 2.70 1.40
C ASP A 496 9.37 3.04 2.41
N TYR A 497 8.20 2.45 2.27
CA TYR A 497 7.03 2.78 3.07
C TYR A 497 7.18 2.33 4.53
N ASP A 498 7.62 1.10 4.74
CA ASP A 498 7.77 0.51 6.06
C ASP A 498 9.17 0.69 6.66
N ARG A 499 10.08 1.35 5.93
CA ARG A 499 11.46 1.61 6.33
C ARG A 499 12.21 0.33 6.72
N ARG A 500 12.07 -0.72 5.89
CA ARG A 500 12.64 -2.03 6.12
C ARG A 500 13.51 -2.48 4.95
N ILE A 501 14.41 -3.40 5.27
CA ILE A 501 15.16 -4.18 4.30
C ILE A 501 14.92 -5.64 4.64
N TYR A 502 14.50 -6.41 3.68
CA TYR A 502 14.26 -7.85 3.78
C TYR A 502 15.42 -8.58 3.12
N VAL A 503 15.97 -9.57 3.80
CA VAL A 503 17.12 -10.32 3.31
C VAL A 503 16.83 -11.81 3.43
N TRP A 504 16.89 -12.49 2.29
CA TRP A 504 16.95 -13.96 2.20
C TRP A 504 18.39 -14.36 1.94
N ASN A 505 18.95 -15.21 2.79
CA ASN A 505 20.35 -15.65 2.69
C ASN A 505 20.66 -16.36 1.38
N GLU A 506 19.69 -17.08 0.87
CA GLU A 506 19.68 -17.73 -0.43
C GLU A 506 18.39 -17.31 -1.15
N ALA A 507 18.42 -17.19 -2.47
CA ALA A 507 17.22 -16.84 -3.22
C ALA A 507 16.13 -17.90 -2.98
N PRO A 508 14.92 -17.53 -2.54
CA PRO A 508 13.84 -18.48 -2.32
C PRO A 508 13.36 -19.14 -3.61
N GLY A 509 12.82 -20.35 -3.52
CA GLY A 509 12.32 -21.14 -4.64
C GLY A 509 10.89 -21.65 -4.44
N GLU A 510 10.12 -21.05 -3.54
CA GLU A 510 8.74 -21.48 -3.24
C GLU A 510 7.87 -20.29 -2.81
N ASP A 511 6.56 -20.49 -2.89
CA ASP A 511 5.57 -19.50 -2.49
C ASP A 511 5.66 -19.13 -1.00
N GLY A 512 5.50 -17.84 -0.71
CA GLY A 512 5.35 -17.31 0.64
C GLY A 512 6.60 -17.41 1.51
N ALA A 513 7.80 -17.60 0.91
CA ALA A 513 9.05 -17.68 1.65
C ALA A 513 9.33 -16.37 2.41
N GLY A 514 9.36 -16.43 3.74
CA GLY A 514 9.72 -15.32 4.62
C GLY A 514 11.22 -14.99 4.57
N ALA A 515 11.57 -13.74 4.89
CA ALA A 515 12.97 -13.31 4.94
C ALA A 515 13.71 -13.91 6.16
N ASP A 516 15.02 -14.18 6.02
CA ASP A 516 15.88 -14.60 7.13
C ASP A 516 16.22 -13.46 8.08
N TYR A 517 16.30 -12.23 7.54
CA TYR A 517 16.54 -11.02 8.32
C TYR A 517 15.63 -9.89 7.86
N ILE A 518 15.14 -9.12 8.83
CA ILE A 518 14.49 -7.86 8.61
C ILE A 518 15.30 -6.76 9.29
N TYR A 519 15.75 -5.77 8.51
CA TYR A 519 16.42 -4.60 9.03
C TYR A 519 15.41 -3.48 9.19
N LEU A 520 15.36 -2.90 10.37
CA LEU A 520 14.63 -1.66 10.63
C LEU A 520 15.57 -0.50 10.34
N THR A 521 15.16 0.41 9.46
CA THR A 521 15.97 1.58 9.07
C THR A 521 15.35 2.86 9.59
N GLY A 522 16.17 3.81 10.01
CA GLY A 522 15.71 5.14 10.41
C GLY A 522 15.32 6.05 9.23
N PHE A 523 15.27 5.53 8.00
CA PHE A 523 14.92 6.27 6.78
C PHE A 523 14.17 5.39 5.78
N PRO A 524 13.36 5.95 4.87
CA PRO A 524 12.76 5.18 3.77
C PRO A 524 13.85 4.64 2.83
N ALA A 525 13.96 3.32 2.70
CA ALA A 525 14.94 2.65 1.83
C ALA A 525 14.38 2.59 0.40
N TRP A 526 14.72 3.58 -0.44
CA TRP A 526 14.10 3.78 -1.76
C TRP A 526 14.74 2.96 -2.89
N ASP A 527 16.05 2.86 -2.89
CA ASP A 527 16.81 2.15 -3.94
C ASP A 527 18.05 1.48 -3.36
N ASN A 528 18.57 0.48 -4.08
CA ASN A 528 19.72 -0.30 -3.67
C ASN A 528 20.59 -0.71 -4.84
N THR A 529 21.86 -1.03 -4.55
CA THR A 529 22.82 -1.56 -5.53
C THR A 529 23.83 -2.47 -4.84
N PHE A 530 24.38 -3.42 -5.57
CA PHE A 530 25.42 -4.33 -5.07
C PHE A 530 26.52 -4.55 -6.12
N ALA A 531 27.77 -4.32 -5.72
CA ALA A 531 28.95 -4.64 -6.51
C ALA A 531 30.17 -4.84 -5.59
N ASP A 532 31.10 -5.70 -5.98
CA ASP A 532 32.37 -5.96 -5.27
C ASP A 532 32.18 -6.20 -3.75
N ASP A 533 31.24 -7.07 -3.39
CA ASP A 533 30.85 -7.39 -2.01
C ASP A 533 30.29 -6.19 -1.20
N THR A 534 29.97 -5.09 -1.88
CA THR A 534 29.44 -3.88 -1.26
C THR A 534 27.96 -3.71 -1.56
N LEU A 535 27.13 -3.68 -0.51
CA LEU A 535 25.72 -3.30 -0.58
C LEU A 535 25.58 -1.81 -0.25
N ILE A 536 24.84 -1.07 -1.06
CA ILE A 536 24.56 0.35 -0.83
C ILE A 536 23.07 0.58 -0.95
N ILE A 537 22.49 1.29 0.02
CA ILE A 537 21.07 1.62 0.07
C ILE A 537 20.91 3.12 0.24
N ALA A 538 20.05 3.69 -0.58
CA ALA A 538 19.75 5.11 -0.59
C ALA A 538 18.26 5.38 -0.37
N GLY A 539 17.95 6.46 0.34
CA GLY A 539 16.59 6.95 0.44
C GLY A 539 16.50 8.23 1.26
N ARG A 540 15.65 9.13 0.82
CA ARG A 540 15.47 10.45 1.42
C ARG A 540 16.81 11.18 1.59
N ASP A 541 17.22 11.46 2.83
CA ASP A 541 18.46 12.18 3.18
C ASP A 541 19.63 11.26 3.54
N SER A 542 19.50 9.95 3.29
CA SER A 542 20.39 8.94 3.86
C SER A 542 20.99 8.04 2.79
N LEU A 543 22.26 7.70 2.97
CA LEU A 543 23.00 6.70 2.20
C LEU A 543 23.73 5.76 3.18
N ALA A 544 23.37 4.47 3.15
CA ALA A 544 23.99 3.44 3.98
C ALA A 544 24.84 2.49 3.13
N ILE A 545 26.03 2.16 3.59
CA ILE A 545 27.03 1.34 2.89
C ILE A 545 27.44 0.18 3.79
N TRP A 546 27.41 -1.03 3.26
CA TRP A 546 27.98 -2.25 3.84
C TRP A 546 29.15 -2.70 2.97
N GLU A 547 30.37 -2.46 3.42
CA GLU A 547 31.55 -3.02 2.78
C GLU A 547 31.73 -4.48 3.23
N ASN A 548 31.93 -5.42 2.30
CA ASN A 548 31.94 -6.87 2.55
C ASN A 548 30.64 -7.37 3.21
N PHE A 549 29.52 -7.04 2.61
CA PHE A 549 28.19 -7.36 3.12
C PHE A 549 28.03 -8.86 3.38
N ALA A 550 27.58 -9.18 4.58
CA ALA A 550 27.01 -10.47 4.92
C ALA A 550 25.62 -10.26 5.56
N PRO A 551 24.64 -11.13 5.25
CA PRO A 551 23.34 -11.07 5.90
C PRO A 551 23.43 -11.05 7.43
N GLY A 552 22.73 -10.11 8.07
CA GLY A 552 22.80 -9.88 9.52
C GLY A 552 23.80 -8.81 9.97
N ASP A 553 24.68 -8.31 9.09
CA ASP A 553 25.64 -7.27 9.43
C ASP A 553 25.01 -5.88 9.42
N LEU A 554 25.46 -5.00 10.31
CA LEU A 554 25.12 -3.57 10.29
C LEU A 554 25.91 -2.82 9.21
N PRO A 555 25.42 -1.66 8.71
CA PRO A 555 26.16 -0.86 7.74
C PRO A 555 27.51 -0.41 8.29
N THR A 556 28.54 -0.42 7.42
CA THR A 556 29.89 0.08 7.74
C THR A 556 29.90 1.61 7.85
N SER A 557 29.08 2.27 7.05
CA SER A 557 28.96 3.74 7.02
C SER A 557 27.53 4.18 6.72
N VAL A 558 27.10 5.26 7.37
CA VAL A 558 25.82 5.92 7.09
C VAL A 558 26.05 7.41 6.97
N TYR A 559 25.71 7.99 5.84
CA TYR A 559 25.77 9.43 5.56
C TYR A 559 24.35 10.00 5.59
N ARG A 560 24.17 11.17 6.22
CA ARG A 560 22.89 11.84 6.36
C ARG A 560 22.98 13.32 6.06
N GLY A 561 22.00 13.84 5.33
CA GLY A 561 21.89 15.25 4.97
C GLY A 561 22.95 15.74 4.00
N SER A 562 24.16 15.15 4.02
CA SER A 562 25.23 15.54 3.09
C SER A 562 26.29 14.45 2.91
N LEU A 563 26.93 14.47 1.74
CA LEU A 563 28.11 13.68 1.40
C LEU A 563 29.11 14.60 0.68
N GLY A 564 30.18 15.01 1.37
CA GLY A 564 31.05 16.08 0.91
C GLY A 564 30.26 17.39 0.71
N SER A 565 30.33 17.93 -0.49
CA SER A 565 29.55 19.13 -0.87
C SER A 565 28.15 18.81 -1.40
N VAL A 566 27.82 17.53 -1.58
CA VAL A 566 26.52 17.12 -2.10
C VAL A 566 25.51 17.09 -0.96
N VAL A 567 24.40 17.81 -1.11
CA VAL A 567 23.26 17.75 -0.21
C VAL A 567 22.46 16.48 -0.53
N LEU A 568 22.13 15.72 0.51
CA LEU A 568 21.24 14.56 0.42
C LEU A 568 19.87 15.01 0.96
N SER A 569 18.88 15.12 0.10
CA SER A 569 17.57 15.68 0.47
C SER A 569 16.39 14.78 0.08
N ASP A 570 16.41 14.23 -1.14
CA ASP A 570 15.40 13.29 -1.63
C ASP A 570 16.04 12.25 -2.56
N LEU A 571 16.92 11.43 -1.97
CA LEU A 571 17.60 10.37 -2.71
C LEU A 571 16.57 9.38 -3.28
N LYS A 572 16.59 9.20 -4.60
CA LYS A 572 15.70 8.33 -5.36
C LYS A 572 16.40 7.21 -6.10
N GLY A 573 17.71 7.24 -6.17
CA GLY A 573 18.46 6.20 -6.85
C GLY A 573 19.90 6.12 -6.40
N VAL A 574 20.43 4.89 -6.45
CA VAL A 574 21.85 4.62 -6.23
C VAL A 574 22.33 3.53 -7.19
N ALA A 575 23.53 3.70 -7.74
CA ALA A 575 24.18 2.69 -8.56
C ALA A 575 25.68 2.66 -8.30
N TYR A 576 26.24 1.46 -8.22
CA TYR A 576 27.67 1.23 -8.02
C TYR A 576 28.15 0.10 -8.92
N ASP A 577 29.29 0.28 -9.63
CA ASP A 577 29.88 -0.74 -10.51
C ASP A 577 31.27 -1.20 -10.09
N GLY A 578 31.65 -0.92 -8.82
CA GLY A 578 32.99 -1.19 -8.30
C GLY A 578 34.00 -0.06 -8.60
N THR A 579 33.69 0.83 -9.55
CA THR A 579 34.56 1.96 -9.95
C THR A 579 33.92 3.31 -9.66
N TYR A 580 32.64 3.45 -9.99
CA TYR A 580 31.87 4.67 -9.81
C TYR A 580 30.65 4.42 -8.95
N LEU A 581 30.36 5.34 -8.04
CA LEU A 581 29.11 5.44 -7.32
C LEU A 581 28.31 6.61 -7.86
N ALA A 582 27.09 6.40 -8.27
CA ALA A 582 26.14 7.44 -8.65
C ALA A 582 24.97 7.49 -7.67
N ILE A 583 24.53 8.69 -7.29
CA ILE A 583 23.32 8.93 -6.49
C ILE A 583 22.44 9.94 -7.22
N SER A 584 21.14 9.75 -7.19
CA SER A 584 20.16 10.69 -7.72
C SER A 584 19.37 11.33 -6.59
N ASP A 585 19.12 12.63 -6.70
CA ASP A 585 18.33 13.39 -5.73
C ASP A 585 17.20 14.12 -6.47
N GLY A 586 15.95 13.77 -6.10
CA GLY A 586 14.74 14.27 -6.75
C GLY A 586 14.44 15.74 -6.41
N GLN A 587 14.86 16.23 -5.25
CA GLN A 587 14.64 17.61 -4.84
C GLN A 587 15.63 18.55 -5.53
N THR A 588 16.90 18.18 -5.60
CA THR A 588 17.93 18.99 -6.28
C THR A 588 17.95 18.78 -7.78
N ASN A 589 17.23 17.78 -8.30
CA ASN A 589 17.25 17.40 -9.72
C ASN A 589 18.67 17.11 -10.24
N THR A 590 19.45 16.39 -9.45
CA THR A 590 20.85 16.14 -9.71
C THR A 590 21.20 14.67 -9.63
N VAL A 591 22.06 14.20 -10.54
CA VAL A 591 22.75 12.91 -10.39
C VAL A 591 24.23 13.22 -10.16
N SER A 592 24.73 12.86 -8.99
CA SER A 592 26.12 13.05 -8.58
C SER A 592 26.90 11.74 -8.68
N VAL A 593 28.10 11.78 -9.25
CA VAL A 593 28.94 10.59 -9.48
C VAL A 593 30.27 10.76 -8.75
N PHE A 594 30.63 9.79 -7.95
CA PHE A 594 31.88 9.66 -7.23
C PHE A 594 32.77 8.58 -7.86
N GLU A 595 34.08 8.70 -7.72
CA GLU A 595 35.04 7.64 -8.07
C GLU A 595 35.34 6.83 -6.80
N GLY A 596 35.01 5.55 -6.82
CA GLY A 596 35.08 4.67 -5.64
C GLY A 596 33.98 4.94 -4.60
N LEU A 597 34.14 4.34 -3.43
CA LEU A 597 33.25 4.56 -2.28
C LEU A 597 33.62 5.88 -1.59
N PRO A 598 32.64 6.74 -1.28
CA PRO A 598 32.91 8.02 -0.65
C PRO A 598 33.21 7.87 0.86
N ASP A 599 33.97 8.79 1.41
CA ASP A 599 34.42 8.85 2.81
C ASP A 599 33.83 10.04 3.61
N GLY A 600 32.77 10.66 3.15
CA GLY A 600 32.15 11.82 3.79
C GLY A 600 32.80 13.17 3.45
N SER A 601 34.07 13.16 3.02
CA SER A 601 34.75 14.36 2.49
C SER A 601 34.89 14.31 0.97
N SER A 602 34.45 13.24 0.34
CA SER A 602 34.58 13.01 -1.10
C SER A 602 33.72 13.97 -1.90
N GLU A 603 34.30 14.46 -2.99
CA GLU A 603 33.62 15.36 -3.94
C GLU A 603 33.22 14.56 -5.19
N PRO A 604 32.07 14.88 -5.80
CA PRO A 604 31.67 14.21 -7.01
C PRO A 604 32.61 14.54 -8.18
N VAL A 605 33.06 13.54 -8.91
CA VAL A 605 33.86 13.74 -10.12
C VAL A 605 33.04 14.24 -11.29
N ARG A 606 31.71 14.06 -11.25
CA ARG A 606 30.73 14.56 -12.21
C ARG A 606 29.39 14.83 -11.54
N SER A 607 28.64 15.77 -12.09
CA SER A 607 27.26 16.03 -11.74
C SER A 607 26.44 16.31 -13.00
N TYR A 608 25.23 15.75 -13.07
CA TYR A 608 24.30 15.92 -14.17
C TYR A 608 23.01 16.53 -13.63
N SER A 609 22.56 17.64 -14.24
CA SER A 609 21.24 18.21 -13.96
C SER A 609 20.20 17.44 -14.78
N ILE A 610 19.32 16.70 -14.10
CA ILE A 610 18.29 15.83 -14.69
C ILE A 610 17.00 16.08 -13.94
N GLN A 611 15.97 16.48 -14.64
CA GLN A 611 14.66 16.74 -14.04
C GLN A 611 14.03 15.44 -13.55
N GLY A 612 13.69 15.39 -12.26
CA GLY A 612 13.04 14.25 -11.62
C GLY A 612 13.80 12.93 -11.80
N PRO A 613 15.10 12.84 -11.46
CA PRO A 613 15.84 11.60 -11.59
C PRO A 613 15.30 10.60 -10.55
N GLY A 614 15.11 9.35 -10.98
CA GLY A 614 14.65 8.26 -10.12
C GLY A 614 15.74 7.21 -9.89
N ARG A 615 15.36 5.93 -9.96
CA ARG A 615 16.27 4.81 -9.72
C ARG A 615 17.37 4.71 -10.76
N LEU A 616 18.49 4.20 -10.30
CA LEU A 616 19.73 4.09 -11.09
C LEU A 616 20.16 2.64 -11.20
N ASP A 617 20.84 2.32 -12.29
CA ASP A 617 21.70 1.15 -12.37
C ASP A 617 22.92 1.44 -13.22
N MET A 618 24.03 0.72 -12.99
CA MET A 618 25.30 1.01 -13.64
C MET A 618 26.09 -0.24 -13.94
N LYS A 619 26.66 -0.28 -15.13
CA LYS A 619 27.57 -1.36 -15.54
C LYS A 619 28.71 -0.80 -16.38
N ASP A 620 29.96 -1.13 -16.04
CA ASP A 620 31.17 -0.75 -16.77
C ASP A 620 31.31 0.75 -17.04
N GLY A 621 30.76 1.60 -16.17
CA GLY A 621 30.73 3.07 -16.30
C GLY A 621 29.64 3.59 -17.24
N VAL A 622 28.69 2.75 -17.63
CA VAL A 622 27.45 3.16 -18.30
C VAL A 622 26.33 3.19 -17.28
N LEU A 623 25.85 4.40 -16.98
CA LEU A 623 24.73 4.64 -16.08
C LEU A 623 23.41 4.63 -16.83
N VAL A 624 22.40 3.98 -16.31
CA VAL A 624 21.00 4.10 -16.73
C VAL A 624 20.18 4.74 -15.64
N ILE A 625 19.21 5.57 -16.02
CA ILE A 625 18.42 6.40 -15.10
C ILE A 625 16.95 6.24 -15.47
N ALA A 626 16.18 5.66 -14.59
CA ALA A 626 14.73 5.66 -14.68
C ALA A 626 14.20 6.97 -14.07
N PRO A 627 13.28 7.69 -14.70
CA PRO A 627 12.77 8.96 -14.15
C PRO A 627 11.79 8.69 -13.00
N LYS A 628 11.72 9.61 -12.04
CA LYS A 628 10.66 9.62 -11.03
C LYS A 628 9.29 9.87 -11.68
N GLU A 629 9.28 10.71 -12.71
CA GLU A 629 8.08 11.11 -13.46
C GLU A 629 8.38 11.12 -14.95
N GLY A 630 7.40 10.77 -15.78
CA GLY A 630 7.53 10.76 -17.23
C GLY A 630 7.88 9.40 -17.82
N ALA A 631 8.24 9.38 -19.11
CA ALA A 631 8.38 8.14 -19.89
C ALA A 631 9.80 7.87 -20.40
N ALA A 632 10.76 8.74 -20.15
CA ALA A 632 12.05 8.70 -20.80
C ALA A 632 13.14 8.11 -19.91
N VAL A 633 13.55 6.87 -20.17
CA VAL A 633 14.78 6.31 -19.60
C VAL A 633 15.99 6.97 -20.24
N LEU A 634 16.97 7.36 -19.43
CA LEU A 634 18.20 8.00 -19.88
C LEU A 634 19.41 7.07 -19.71
N THR A 635 20.42 7.27 -20.53
CA THR A 635 21.74 6.62 -20.39
C THR A 635 22.86 7.65 -20.40
N VAL A 636 23.92 7.38 -19.66
CA VAL A 636 25.12 8.24 -19.60
C VAL A 636 26.36 7.36 -19.61
N ASP A 637 27.28 7.61 -20.54
CA ASP A 637 28.64 7.06 -20.45
C ASP A 637 29.49 7.99 -19.56
N ILE A 638 29.70 7.55 -18.32
CA ILE A 638 30.47 8.31 -17.32
C ILE A 638 31.94 8.41 -17.73
N LYS A 639 32.52 7.33 -18.26
CA LYS A 639 33.94 7.28 -18.69
C LYS A 639 34.21 8.27 -19.81
N ALA A 640 33.34 8.30 -20.81
CA ALA A 640 33.45 9.23 -21.93
C ALA A 640 33.09 10.69 -21.54
N GLY A 641 32.41 10.90 -20.41
CA GLY A 641 31.93 12.21 -19.97
C GLY A 641 30.82 12.76 -20.88
N GLY A 642 30.03 11.88 -21.45
CA GLY A 642 28.92 12.21 -22.34
C GLY A 642 27.76 12.90 -21.64
N ALA A 643 26.93 13.60 -22.40
CA ALA A 643 25.64 14.10 -21.91
C ALA A 643 24.61 12.94 -21.84
N PRO A 644 23.59 13.03 -20.96
CA PRO A 644 22.51 12.06 -20.92
C PRO A 644 21.83 11.90 -22.28
N GLN A 645 21.58 10.65 -22.66
CA GLN A 645 20.92 10.27 -23.91
C GLN A 645 19.60 9.56 -23.59
N THR A 646 18.51 9.96 -24.23
CA THR A 646 17.23 9.29 -24.10
C THR A 646 17.23 7.96 -24.86
N LEU A 647 16.77 6.87 -24.22
CA LEU A 647 16.49 5.61 -24.89
C LEU A 647 15.23 5.74 -25.77
N PRO A 648 15.29 5.32 -27.03
CA PRO A 648 14.14 5.39 -27.93
C PRO A 648 13.18 4.19 -27.71
N ILE A 649 12.73 4.01 -26.47
CA ILE A 649 11.82 2.93 -26.07
C ILE A 649 10.45 3.51 -25.72
N ARG A 650 9.41 2.70 -25.84
CA ARG A 650 8.07 3.08 -25.44
C ARG A 650 7.79 2.57 -24.03
N ALA A 651 7.74 3.47 -23.07
CA ALA A 651 7.43 3.17 -21.67
C ALA A 651 6.54 4.28 -21.08
N ASN A 652 5.86 3.96 -19.98
CA ASN A 652 5.07 4.92 -19.22
C ASN A 652 5.38 4.77 -17.73
N LEU A 653 5.94 5.81 -17.14
CA LEU A 653 6.41 5.85 -15.75
C LEU A 653 7.31 4.64 -15.40
N PRO A 654 8.40 4.39 -16.14
CA PRO A 654 9.30 3.29 -15.82
C PRO A 654 9.98 3.54 -14.47
N GLN A 655 9.77 2.64 -13.50
CA GLN A 655 10.35 2.79 -12.16
C GLN A 655 11.80 2.29 -12.08
N GLN A 656 12.18 1.35 -12.94
CA GLN A 656 13.56 0.85 -12.99
C GLN A 656 13.97 0.51 -14.42
N ALA A 657 15.25 0.73 -14.72
CA ALA A 657 15.94 0.25 -15.90
C ALA A 657 17.22 -0.45 -15.42
N LYS A 658 17.46 -1.70 -15.79
CA LYS A 658 18.48 -2.53 -15.16
C LYS A 658 19.24 -3.42 -16.13
N PHE A 659 20.55 -3.56 -15.89
CA PHE A 659 21.38 -4.57 -16.55
C PHE A 659 21.15 -5.93 -15.93
N LEU A 660 20.81 -6.91 -16.73
CA LEU A 660 20.65 -8.30 -16.31
C LEU A 660 21.79 -9.17 -16.86
N PRO A 661 22.05 -10.35 -16.28
CA PRO A 661 23.06 -11.26 -16.78
C PRO A 661 22.86 -11.66 -18.25
N PHE A 662 21.63 -11.69 -18.73
CA PHE A 662 21.26 -12.07 -20.09
C PHE A 662 20.85 -10.88 -20.97
N GLY A 663 20.88 -9.63 -20.48
CA GLY A 663 20.45 -8.50 -21.28
C GLY A 663 20.17 -7.21 -20.50
N PHE A 664 19.08 -6.56 -20.84
CA PHE A 664 18.64 -5.28 -20.28
C PHE A 664 17.14 -5.29 -20.05
N ALA A 665 16.68 -4.77 -18.95
CA ALA A 665 15.28 -4.73 -18.57
C ALA A 665 14.77 -3.32 -18.27
N VAL A 666 13.48 -3.10 -18.48
CA VAL A 666 12.76 -1.91 -18.02
C VAL A 666 11.45 -2.35 -17.36
N ALA A 667 11.30 -2.02 -16.08
CA ALA A 667 10.03 -2.13 -15.36
C ALA A 667 9.12 -0.96 -15.79
N ASP A 668 8.23 -1.23 -16.72
CA ASP A 668 7.33 -0.27 -17.36
C ASP A 668 6.03 -0.20 -16.57
N THR A 669 6.09 0.51 -15.45
CA THR A 669 5.15 0.43 -14.34
C THR A 669 3.71 0.72 -14.72
N SER A 670 3.46 1.86 -15.38
CA SER A 670 2.08 2.24 -15.77
C SER A 670 1.53 1.51 -17.00
N PHE A 671 2.37 0.73 -17.69
CA PHE A 671 1.91 -0.23 -18.68
C PHE A 671 1.87 -1.66 -18.13
N HIS A 672 2.05 -1.85 -16.83
CA HIS A 672 1.91 -3.13 -16.14
C HIS A 672 2.72 -4.27 -16.76
N ARG A 673 3.96 -3.99 -17.13
CA ARG A 673 4.81 -4.96 -17.85
C ARG A 673 6.29 -4.74 -17.57
N VAL A 674 7.08 -5.78 -17.79
CA VAL A 674 8.54 -5.72 -17.87
C VAL A 674 8.97 -5.98 -19.30
N GLN A 675 9.72 -5.05 -19.87
CA GLN A 675 10.30 -5.18 -21.19
C GLN A 675 11.74 -5.70 -21.08
N LEU A 676 12.10 -6.72 -21.85
CA LEU A 676 13.41 -7.37 -21.83
C LEU A 676 14.06 -7.30 -23.21
N TRP A 677 15.31 -6.83 -23.28
CA TRP A 677 16.16 -6.84 -24.48
C TRP A 677 17.39 -7.71 -24.27
N ASP A 678 17.93 -8.29 -25.34
CA ASP A 678 19.19 -9.06 -25.30
C ASP A 678 20.38 -8.19 -24.89
N SER A 679 20.30 -6.88 -25.06
CA SER A 679 21.32 -5.93 -24.64
C SER A 679 20.80 -4.49 -24.55
N LEU A 680 21.50 -3.65 -23.76
CA LEU A 680 21.25 -2.18 -23.78
C LEU A 680 21.43 -1.61 -25.21
N ALA A 681 22.37 -2.14 -26.01
CA ALA A 681 22.60 -1.66 -27.37
C ALA A 681 21.38 -1.88 -28.28
N ASP A 682 20.60 -2.93 -28.06
CA ASP A 682 19.35 -3.17 -28.78
C ASP A 682 18.28 -2.14 -28.42
N ALA A 683 18.13 -1.84 -27.13
CA ALA A 683 17.24 -0.76 -26.67
C ALA A 683 17.68 0.63 -27.20
N GLN A 684 19.00 0.92 -27.20
CA GLN A 684 19.57 2.16 -27.79
C GLN A 684 19.34 2.26 -29.31
N ALA A 685 19.31 1.12 -29.99
CA ALA A 685 19.00 1.06 -31.41
C ALA A 685 17.49 1.16 -31.75
N GLY A 686 16.64 1.25 -30.71
CA GLY A 686 15.18 1.32 -30.85
C GLY A 686 14.56 0.02 -31.36
N LYS A 687 15.20 -1.12 -31.08
CA LYS A 687 14.59 -2.42 -31.38
C LYS A 687 13.44 -2.69 -30.41
N GLU A 688 12.44 -3.43 -30.87
CA GLU A 688 11.41 -3.97 -29.99
C GLU A 688 12.05 -4.88 -28.91
N PRO A 689 11.47 -4.98 -27.72
CA PRO A 689 11.95 -5.91 -26.70
C PRO A 689 11.91 -7.36 -27.23
N ALA A 690 12.90 -8.16 -26.85
CA ALA A 690 12.96 -9.57 -27.21
C ALA A 690 11.86 -10.39 -26.52
N SER A 691 11.45 -9.94 -25.33
CA SER A 691 10.37 -10.55 -24.54
C SER A 691 9.69 -9.49 -23.68
N ILE A 692 8.41 -9.73 -23.37
CA ILE A 692 7.61 -8.92 -22.44
C ILE A 692 6.99 -9.88 -21.43
N ILE A 693 7.07 -9.51 -20.14
CA ILE A 693 6.33 -10.16 -19.05
C ILE A 693 5.21 -9.21 -18.65
N GLY A 694 4.02 -9.73 -18.38
CA GLY A 694 2.81 -8.93 -18.15
C GLY A 694 2.05 -8.64 -19.45
N GLY A 695 1.20 -7.63 -19.44
CA GLY A 695 0.30 -7.32 -20.55
C GLY A 695 0.92 -6.50 -21.69
N GLU A 696 0.21 -6.42 -22.80
CA GLU A 696 0.47 -5.48 -23.88
C GLU A 696 -0.04 -4.07 -23.52
N ILE A 697 0.40 -3.06 -24.28
CA ILE A 697 -0.08 -1.69 -24.05
C ILE A 697 -1.58 -1.60 -24.31
N GLY A 698 -2.33 -1.22 -23.29
CA GLY A 698 -3.78 -1.11 -23.34
C GLY A 698 -4.51 -2.31 -22.73
N ASP A 699 -3.77 -3.36 -22.37
CA ASP A 699 -4.30 -4.42 -21.53
C ASP A 699 -4.55 -3.89 -20.13
N ARG A 700 -5.52 -4.50 -19.45
CA ARG A 700 -5.81 -4.17 -18.07
C ARG A 700 -4.83 -4.86 -17.14
N PRO A 701 -4.42 -4.21 -16.04
CA PRO A 701 -3.55 -4.82 -15.06
C PRO A 701 -4.22 -6.05 -14.44
N GLN A 702 -3.42 -7.05 -14.09
CA GLN A 702 -3.88 -8.30 -13.50
C GLN A 702 -2.95 -8.73 -12.38
N THR A 703 -3.53 -9.34 -11.33
CA THR A 703 -2.80 -9.89 -10.19
C THR A 703 -2.65 -11.41 -10.25
N THR A 704 -2.66 -11.97 -11.45
CA THR A 704 -2.44 -13.40 -11.73
C THR A 704 -0.95 -13.71 -11.89
N ALA A 705 -0.62 -15.00 -12.05
CA ALA A 705 0.74 -15.43 -12.36
C ALA A 705 1.24 -14.91 -13.73
N ASP A 706 0.32 -14.75 -14.69
CA ASP A 706 0.62 -14.28 -16.04
C ASP A 706 0.57 -12.75 -16.18
N GLY A 707 0.02 -12.06 -15.17
CA GLY A 707 -0.20 -10.63 -15.17
C GLY A 707 0.70 -9.90 -14.20
N LEU A 708 0.94 -8.61 -14.45
CA LEU A 708 1.66 -7.71 -13.54
C LEU A 708 0.77 -6.53 -13.15
N TYR A 709 0.97 -6.06 -11.92
CA TYR A 709 0.33 -4.89 -11.38
C TYR A 709 1.38 -3.88 -10.88
N PHE A 710 1.66 -2.83 -11.64
CA PHE A 710 2.67 -1.82 -11.35
C PHE A 710 4.07 -2.40 -11.03
N PRO A 711 4.72 -3.14 -11.94
CA PRO A 711 6.07 -3.63 -11.69
C PRO A 711 7.02 -2.46 -11.46
N ALA A 712 7.80 -2.53 -10.38
CA ALA A 712 8.68 -1.45 -9.93
C ALA A 712 10.16 -1.81 -10.01
N SER A 713 10.49 -3.09 -9.91
CA SER A 713 11.88 -3.54 -9.90
C SER A 713 12.03 -4.93 -10.51
N VAL A 714 13.22 -5.24 -10.97
CA VAL A 714 13.60 -6.56 -11.50
C VAL A 714 15.00 -6.93 -11.03
N GLU A 715 15.21 -8.23 -10.75
CA GLU A 715 16.54 -8.76 -10.42
C GLU A 715 16.65 -10.24 -10.76
N VAL A 716 17.84 -10.69 -11.09
CA VAL A 716 18.13 -12.12 -11.36
C VAL A 716 18.98 -12.71 -10.22
N VAL A 717 18.44 -13.70 -9.54
CA VAL A 717 19.12 -14.41 -8.47
C VAL A 717 18.89 -15.92 -8.65
N ALA A 718 19.95 -16.71 -8.57
CA ALA A 718 19.91 -18.18 -8.55
C ALA A 718 18.96 -18.82 -9.58
N GLY A 719 18.97 -18.33 -10.81
CA GLY A 719 18.21 -18.89 -11.95
C GLY A 719 16.78 -18.39 -12.10
N ASN A 720 16.33 -17.49 -11.27
CA ASN A 720 15.02 -16.82 -11.39
C ASN A 720 15.18 -15.34 -11.68
N LEU A 721 14.27 -14.79 -12.47
CA LEU A 721 13.99 -13.36 -12.55
C LEU A 721 12.91 -13.03 -11.52
N TYR A 722 13.24 -12.20 -10.55
CA TYR A 722 12.29 -11.66 -9.59
C TYR A 722 11.78 -10.31 -10.05
N VAL A 723 10.48 -10.09 -9.94
CA VAL A 723 9.81 -8.83 -10.27
C VAL A 723 9.09 -8.32 -9.03
N GLY A 724 9.49 -7.16 -8.53
CA GLY A 724 8.82 -6.48 -7.43
C GLY A 724 7.69 -5.59 -7.94
N GLU A 725 6.51 -5.69 -7.37
CA GLU A 725 5.35 -4.88 -7.72
C GLU A 725 5.12 -3.75 -6.72
N PHE A 726 4.76 -2.59 -7.23
CA PHE A 726 4.57 -1.34 -6.51
C PHE A 726 3.09 -1.11 -6.16
N LYS A 727 2.83 -0.41 -5.07
CA LYS A 727 1.52 -0.01 -4.58
C LYS A 727 0.65 -1.17 -4.08
N PHE A 728 -0.34 -1.59 -4.84
CA PHE A 728 -1.50 -2.31 -4.29
C PHE A 728 -1.31 -3.82 -4.15
N SER A 729 -0.46 -4.43 -4.95
CA SER A 729 -0.31 -5.89 -4.95
C SER A 729 0.71 -6.40 -3.93
N ASN A 730 1.73 -5.58 -3.63
CA ASN A 730 2.78 -5.91 -2.66
C ASN A 730 3.39 -7.31 -2.88
N ARG A 731 3.63 -7.67 -4.16
CA ARG A 731 4.15 -8.97 -4.55
C ARG A 731 5.59 -8.89 -5.00
N ILE A 732 6.33 -9.97 -4.79
CA ILE A 732 7.56 -10.28 -5.50
C ILE A 732 7.32 -11.57 -6.24
N LEU A 733 7.20 -11.52 -7.56
CA LEU A 733 6.95 -12.68 -8.41
C LEU A 733 8.26 -13.21 -8.95
N ALA A 734 8.41 -14.55 -9.02
CA ALA A 734 9.58 -15.23 -9.53
C ALA A 734 9.26 -15.99 -10.82
N TYR A 735 10.09 -15.79 -11.82
CA TYR A 735 9.97 -16.39 -13.15
C TYR A 735 11.22 -17.22 -13.42
N GLY A 736 11.07 -18.53 -13.49
CA GLY A 736 12.13 -19.47 -13.79
C GLY A 736 12.39 -19.64 -15.31
N GLY A 737 13.53 -20.24 -15.67
CA GLY A 737 13.93 -20.54 -17.03
C GLY A 737 13.67 -21.96 -17.45
#